data_9c44373655e79dd1a27be7173aa891b9
#
_entry.id   9c44373655e79dd1a27be7173aa891b9
#
_cell.length_a   1.000
_cell.length_b   1.000
_cell.length_c   1.000
_cell.angle_alpha   90.00
_cell.angle_beta   90.00
_cell.angle_gamma   90.00
#
_symmetry.space_group_name_H-M   'P 1'
#
loop_
_entity.id
_entity.type
_entity.pdbx_description
1 polymer ?
#
loop_
_entity_poly.entity_id
_entity_poly.type
_entity_poly.pdbx_seq_one_letter_code
_entity_poly.pdbx_strand_id
1 'polypeptide(L)'
;MRKLFKGRSTERDAFHIPRSVQQSIPIKRIYKDGVFRVSGRFSKTWRFFDINYAVASPEKQMELFLSYCGVLNSLPIDAGIKLTLVNRQLNRQEFSRNLLMAYRQDGRDYMRREYNGILLDKASGSNNLVQEKYITVSVAKHSIEEARTFFARVGTDLTAGLGRMDSDIREITLNERLRLFHDFFRVGQESAFAFDLQTAQRRGHDFRDAIAPETLQFFHDHYAVGERVGRTLFLREYASFIKDTMITELMDYPRNMMLSIDIVPVATDEAVSEMHRRIMAVESDITRWQQRQNHHNNFSANIPYDLEQMRKETREFLDDLTARDQRMMYALVTLTHLADNEEQLEQDTEALSAIGRSHGCQFATMKHQQEDALNTVLPYGLRRIDAMRTLTTESTAVLLPFKTQEIMDTGGLYYGVNAVSRNLIICNRDAMLNGHGLYMGVSGSGKSMMAKQEIGFVGLNTDHDIIVVDPEREYGPLIRALGGEVITISASNGSYVNALDISKEYGDGRNPLVLKSEFIMSLCEQLMGAGEIGAKEKSIIDRCTANIYRKYIRKYEGDPPTLKDLYDDLMRQKEPVAHEIALALELFTTGSLNVFAHQTNIDTRNRIICYDIQDLGENLKPIGLLVMLDSILNRVIRNRQQGRYTHVYIDEIYLFFASPGVGGKSAINNYSSEFLYKCWKRFRKYYATLTGITQNVEECLLSDTARLMFANSEFLVLLNQAPTDRAELAKLLDASDAQMDYVSDAPAGHGLIKVGSCLVPFINELPRDTELYRLMTTKPGEQNA
;
A
#
# COMPACT_ATOMS: atom_id res chain seq x y z
N MET A 1 -4.83 45.79 21.90
CA MET A 1 -3.77 45.56 20.89
C MET A 1 -2.78 44.43 21.21
N ARG A 2 -2.14 44.32 22.38
CA ARG A 2 -1.14 43.25 22.65
C ARG A 2 -1.70 41.81 22.67
N LYS A 3 -2.96 41.53 22.95
CA LYS A 3 -3.57 40.19 22.95
C LYS A 3 -3.91 39.66 21.57
N LEU A 4 -4.26 40.50 20.62
CA LEU A 4 -4.66 40.11 19.24
C LEU A 4 -3.48 39.65 18.35
N PHE A 5 -2.27 40.08 18.68
CA PHE A 5 -1.07 39.65 17.94
C PHE A 5 -0.41 38.40 18.47
N LYS A 6 -0.95 37.72 19.51
CA LYS A 6 -0.34 36.48 20.02
C LYS A 6 -0.25 35.36 18.98
N GLY A 7 -1.19 35.29 18.05
CA GLY A 7 -1.13 34.33 16.95
C GLY A 7 -0.13 34.70 15.84
N ARG A 8 0.17 36.01 15.68
CA ARG A 8 1.14 36.53 14.71
C ARG A 8 2.55 36.72 15.27
N SER A 9 2.70 36.75 16.61
CA SER A 9 4.02 36.94 17.21
C SER A 9 4.96 35.77 16.90
N THR A 10 6.13 36.09 16.47
CA THR A 10 7.24 35.12 16.36
C THR A 10 7.65 34.67 17.77
N GLU A 11 7.86 33.37 17.94
CA GLU A 11 8.32 32.78 19.19
C GLU A 11 9.84 32.89 19.27
N ARG A 12 10.35 34.08 19.66
CA ARG A 12 11.78 34.31 19.82
C ARG A 12 12.18 34.13 21.28
N ASP A 13 13.17 33.26 21.52
CA ASP A 13 13.96 33.28 22.74
C ASP A 13 14.83 34.56 22.75
N ALA A 14 15.38 34.93 23.91
CA ALA A 14 16.37 35.99 23.98
C ALA A 14 17.54 35.71 23.02
N PHE A 15 17.98 36.74 22.30
CA PHE A 15 19.07 36.57 21.32
C PHE A 15 20.31 35.98 22.01
N HIS A 16 20.76 34.87 21.50
CA HIS A 16 21.93 34.15 21.97
C HIS A 16 22.74 33.64 20.77
N ILE A 17 24.00 33.93 20.72
CA ILE A 17 24.90 33.39 19.69
C ILE A 17 25.24 31.96 20.06
N PRO A 18 24.87 30.94 19.25
CA PRO A 18 25.20 29.56 19.51
C PRO A 18 26.71 29.35 19.50
N ARG A 19 27.25 28.67 20.54
CA ARG A 19 28.68 28.33 20.62
C ARG A 19 28.97 26.92 20.09
N SER A 20 27.97 26.15 19.80
CA SER A 20 28.06 24.81 19.22
C SER A 20 26.83 24.53 18.38
N VAL A 21 26.90 23.53 17.46
CA VAL A 21 25.80 23.09 16.62
C VAL A 21 24.61 22.62 17.45
N GLN A 22 24.84 21.96 18.59
CA GLN A 22 23.75 21.52 19.47
C GLN A 22 22.95 22.69 20.04
N GLN A 23 23.57 23.85 20.22
CA GLN A 23 22.86 25.06 20.72
C GLN A 23 21.96 25.71 19.65
N SER A 24 22.23 25.48 18.37
CA SER A 24 21.37 25.93 17.29
C SER A 24 20.07 25.11 17.19
N ILE A 25 20.04 23.93 17.82
CA ILE A 25 18.85 23.06 17.86
C ILE A 25 17.95 23.51 19.03
N PRO A 26 16.71 24.00 18.78
CA PRO A 26 15.88 24.68 19.78
C PRO A 26 15.19 23.74 20.78
N ILE A 27 15.48 22.45 20.77
CA ILE A 27 14.91 21.47 21.70
C ILE A 27 15.61 21.58 23.06
N LYS A 28 14.84 21.94 24.09
CA LYS A 28 15.37 22.08 25.46
C LYS A 28 15.29 20.79 26.27
N ARG A 29 14.26 19.95 26.02
CA ARG A 29 14.05 18.69 26.73
C ARG A 29 13.23 17.72 25.90
N ILE A 30 13.51 16.44 26.03
CA ILE A 30 12.77 15.33 25.43
C ILE A 30 12.16 14.43 26.51
N TYR A 31 11.03 13.79 26.21
CA TYR A 31 10.34 12.88 27.10
C TYR A 31 10.17 11.52 26.42
N LYS A 32 10.05 10.46 27.23
CA LYS A 32 9.96 9.07 26.75
C LYS A 32 8.76 8.83 25.80
N ASP A 33 7.69 9.57 25.97
CA ASP A 33 6.46 9.52 25.17
C ASP A 33 6.50 10.36 23.88
N GLY A 34 7.70 10.78 23.45
CA GLY A 34 7.90 11.55 22.23
C GLY A 34 7.52 13.03 22.33
N VAL A 35 7.13 13.54 23.51
CA VAL A 35 6.90 14.96 23.72
C VAL A 35 8.23 15.69 23.81
N PHE A 36 8.34 16.84 23.13
CA PHE A 36 9.50 17.74 23.21
C PHE A 36 9.11 19.04 23.90
N ARG A 37 10.04 19.63 24.63
CA ARG A 37 9.95 21.01 25.12
C ARG A 37 10.83 21.91 24.26
N VAL A 38 10.20 22.83 23.54
CA VAL A 38 10.84 23.72 22.56
C VAL A 38 10.44 25.16 22.91
N SER A 39 11.39 26.06 23.17
CA SER A 39 11.15 27.50 23.43
C SER A 39 9.97 27.78 24.37
N GLY A 40 9.87 27.03 25.48
CA GLY A 40 8.80 27.22 26.47
C GLY A 40 7.47 26.55 26.17
N ARG A 41 7.29 25.94 25.01
CA ARG A 41 6.13 25.16 24.61
C ARG A 41 6.40 23.67 24.64
N PHE A 42 5.36 22.88 24.77
CA PHE A 42 5.42 21.44 24.54
C PHE A 42 4.92 21.13 23.13
N SER A 43 5.55 20.16 22.47
CA SER A 43 5.11 19.70 21.13
C SER A 43 5.10 18.19 21.04
N LYS A 44 4.14 17.63 20.30
CA LYS A 44 4.01 16.22 19.98
C LYS A 44 3.73 16.07 18.49
N THR A 45 4.18 14.96 17.91
CA THR A 45 4.11 14.72 16.47
C THR A 45 3.43 13.37 16.20
N TRP A 46 2.57 13.37 15.19
CA TRP A 46 1.91 12.20 14.63
C TRP A 46 2.34 12.04 13.17
N ARG A 47 2.44 10.81 12.70
CA ARG A 47 2.58 10.49 11.29
C ARG A 47 1.20 10.14 10.74
N PHE A 48 0.82 10.70 9.60
CA PHE A 48 -0.40 10.35 8.87
C PHE A 48 -0.03 9.83 7.47
N PHE A 49 -0.96 9.07 6.88
CA PHE A 49 -0.71 8.37 5.64
C PHE A 49 -1.53 8.99 4.50
N ASP A 50 -1.08 8.72 3.27
CA ASP A 50 -1.72 9.25 2.07
C ASP A 50 -3.04 8.54 1.78
N ILE A 51 -3.87 9.20 0.97
CA ILE A 51 -5.11 8.68 0.40
C ILE A 51 -5.06 8.79 -1.12
N ASN A 52 -5.89 8.02 -1.81
CA ASN A 52 -5.95 8.02 -3.27
C ASN A 52 -6.75 9.22 -3.82
N TYR A 53 -6.34 10.43 -3.48
CA TYR A 53 -7.02 11.65 -3.90
C TYR A 53 -6.94 11.88 -5.41
N ALA A 54 -5.77 11.73 -6.01
CA ALA A 54 -5.53 12.02 -7.43
C ALA A 54 -6.29 11.10 -8.41
N VAL A 55 -6.65 9.90 -7.96
CA VAL A 55 -7.38 8.91 -8.76
C VAL A 55 -8.82 8.71 -8.31
N ALA A 56 -9.30 9.54 -7.38
CA ALA A 56 -10.69 9.52 -6.95
C ALA A 56 -11.61 10.20 -7.98
N SER A 57 -12.90 9.84 -7.99
CA SER A 57 -13.89 10.56 -8.81
C SER A 57 -14.04 12.02 -8.37
N PRO A 58 -14.47 12.94 -9.25
CA PRO A 58 -14.68 14.34 -8.87
C PRO A 58 -15.59 14.53 -7.65
N GLU A 59 -16.64 13.73 -7.52
CA GLU A 59 -17.57 13.74 -6.39
C GLU A 59 -16.83 13.30 -5.10
N LYS A 60 -16.01 12.25 -5.18
CA LYS A 60 -15.23 11.75 -4.05
C LYS A 60 -14.11 12.72 -3.67
N GLN A 61 -13.47 13.37 -4.64
CA GLN A 61 -12.48 14.43 -4.37
C GLN A 61 -13.13 15.59 -3.59
N MET A 62 -14.35 16.01 -3.98
CA MET A 62 -15.09 17.05 -3.25
C MET A 62 -15.46 16.59 -1.83
N GLU A 63 -15.92 15.36 -1.65
CA GLU A 63 -16.21 14.78 -0.32
C GLU A 63 -14.96 14.76 0.57
N LEU A 64 -13.82 14.31 0.04
CA LEU A 64 -12.54 14.29 0.74
C LEU A 64 -12.06 15.70 1.09
N PHE A 65 -12.20 16.66 0.17
CA PHE A 65 -11.87 18.06 0.41
C PHE A 65 -12.71 18.65 1.55
N LEU A 66 -14.03 18.45 1.53
CA LEU A 66 -14.92 18.91 2.60
C LEU A 66 -14.63 18.21 3.94
N SER A 67 -14.30 16.94 3.91
CA SER A 67 -13.88 16.21 5.10
C SER A 67 -12.57 16.78 5.68
N TYR A 68 -11.62 17.15 4.81
CA TYR A 68 -10.39 17.83 5.24
C TYR A 68 -10.66 19.23 5.81
N CYS A 69 -11.59 20.00 5.24
CA CYS A 69 -12.08 21.23 5.84
C CYS A 69 -12.62 21.00 7.26
N GLY A 70 -13.36 19.89 7.47
CA GLY A 70 -13.83 19.48 8.78
C GLY A 70 -12.70 19.18 9.77
N VAL A 71 -11.62 18.52 9.31
CA VAL A 71 -10.41 18.30 10.14
C VAL A 71 -9.79 19.63 10.54
N LEU A 72 -9.61 20.57 9.60
CA LEU A 72 -9.05 21.88 9.88
C LEU A 72 -9.93 22.68 10.86
N ASN A 73 -11.25 22.61 10.73
CA ASN A 73 -12.20 23.24 11.65
C ASN A 73 -12.18 22.62 13.07
N SER A 74 -11.74 21.38 13.22
CA SER A 74 -11.62 20.71 14.53
C SER A 74 -10.33 21.08 15.30
N LEU A 75 -9.39 21.78 14.64
CA LEU A 75 -8.09 22.11 15.25
C LEU A 75 -8.25 23.04 16.46
N PRO A 76 -7.45 22.82 17.53
CA PRO A 76 -7.55 23.62 18.75
C PRO A 76 -7.01 25.04 18.57
N ILE A 77 -7.74 26.04 19.08
CA ILE A 77 -7.44 27.47 18.94
C ILE A 77 -6.16 27.88 19.68
N ASP A 78 -5.85 27.24 20.82
CA ASP A 78 -4.70 27.61 21.67
C ASP A 78 -3.38 26.98 21.22
N ALA A 79 -3.37 26.24 20.11
CA ALA A 79 -2.22 25.48 19.64
C ALA A 79 -1.68 26.02 18.32
N GLY A 80 -0.38 25.86 18.13
CA GLY A 80 0.23 25.94 16.81
C GLY A 80 0.22 24.54 16.17
N ILE A 81 -0.29 24.44 14.97
CA ILE A 81 -0.33 23.22 14.20
C ILE A 81 0.64 23.36 13.02
N LYS A 82 1.45 22.36 12.79
CA LYS A 82 2.39 22.31 11.68
C LYS A 82 2.21 20.99 10.93
N LEU A 83 1.78 21.08 9.69
CA LEU A 83 1.84 19.98 8.73
C LEU A 83 3.24 20.00 8.12
N THR A 84 3.95 18.88 8.15
CA THR A 84 5.28 18.75 7.55
C THR A 84 5.29 17.58 6.60
N LEU A 85 5.58 17.86 5.34
CA LEU A 85 5.83 16.88 4.32
C LEU A 85 7.33 16.75 4.13
N VAL A 86 7.83 15.53 4.16
CA VAL A 86 9.25 15.23 4.08
C VAL A 86 9.50 14.39 2.84
N ASN A 87 10.37 14.88 1.97
CA ASN A 87 10.97 14.08 0.91
C ASN A 87 12.36 13.66 1.34
N ARG A 88 12.61 12.38 1.29
CA ARG A 88 13.91 11.79 1.51
C ARG A 88 14.28 10.92 0.32
N GLN A 89 15.42 11.14 -0.28
CA GLN A 89 15.95 10.21 -1.27
C GLN A 89 16.26 8.87 -0.58
N LEU A 90 15.89 7.77 -1.24
CA LEU A 90 16.15 6.44 -0.71
C LEU A 90 17.66 6.20 -0.63
N ASN A 91 18.16 5.91 0.57
CA ASN A 91 19.58 5.62 0.76
C ASN A 91 19.94 4.30 0.06
N ARG A 92 20.97 4.31 -0.79
CA ARG A 92 21.45 3.11 -1.51
C ARG A 92 21.78 1.95 -0.58
N GLN A 93 22.33 2.20 0.60
CA GLN A 93 22.66 1.14 1.57
C GLN A 93 21.39 0.53 2.19
N GLU A 94 20.43 1.36 2.57
CA GLU A 94 19.13 0.92 3.11
C GLU A 94 18.33 0.18 2.04
N PHE A 95 18.34 0.68 0.80
CA PHE A 95 17.78 0.01 -0.37
C PHE A 95 18.42 -1.37 -0.60
N SER A 96 19.75 -1.43 -0.64
CA SER A 96 20.48 -2.68 -0.86
C SER A 96 20.22 -3.70 0.24
N ARG A 97 20.12 -3.26 1.48
CA ARG A 97 19.89 -4.15 2.63
C ARG A 97 18.45 -4.70 2.69
N ASN A 98 17.47 -3.90 2.28
CA ASN A 98 16.05 -4.23 2.46
C ASN A 98 15.39 -4.84 1.21
N LEU A 99 15.90 -4.57 0.00
CA LEU A 99 15.24 -4.92 -1.25
C LEU A 99 16.08 -5.80 -2.17
N LEU A 100 17.41 -5.71 -2.14
CA LEU A 100 18.25 -6.55 -2.98
C LEU A 100 18.38 -7.96 -2.42
N MET A 101 18.35 -8.94 -3.32
CA MET A 101 18.58 -10.34 -2.96
C MET A 101 20.04 -10.59 -2.58
N ALA A 102 20.25 -11.29 -1.47
CA ALA A 102 21.56 -11.77 -1.08
C ALA A 102 22.03 -12.94 -1.97
N TYR A 103 23.31 -12.98 -2.34
CA TYR A 103 23.89 -14.10 -3.08
C TYR A 103 24.03 -15.32 -2.16
N ARG A 104 23.64 -16.50 -2.67
CA ARG A 104 23.59 -17.75 -1.89
C ARG A 104 24.58 -18.83 -2.34
N GLN A 105 25.33 -18.60 -3.44
CA GLN A 105 26.29 -19.54 -4.06
C GLN A 105 25.67 -20.90 -4.44
N ASP A 106 24.40 -20.89 -4.83
CA ASP A 106 23.60 -22.09 -5.15
C ASP A 106 23.44 -22.32 -6.67
N GLY A 107 24.29 -21.67 -7.49
CA GLY A 107 24.23 -21.74 -8.96
C GLY A 107 23.18 -20.84 -9.61
N ARG A 108 22.34 -20.13 -8.82
CA ARG A 108 21.27 -19.22 -9.29
C ARG A 108 21.59 -17.75 -9.07
N ASP A 109 22.80 -17.43 -8.66
CA ASP A 109 23.22 -16.04 -8.37
C ASP A 109 23.23 -15.17 -9.62
N TYR A 110 23.27 -15.74 -10.83
CA TYR A 110 23.11 -14.98 -12.06
C TYR A 110 21.70 -14.35 -12.16
N MET A 111 20.64 -15.09 -11.80
CA MET A 111 19.27 -14.55 -11.75
C MET A 111 19.11 -13.49 -10.66
N ARG A 112 19.73 -13.71 -9.47
CA ARG A 112 19.73 -12.71 -8.40
C ARG A 112 20.44 -11.42 -8.81
N ARG A 113 21.57 -11.54 -9.54
CA ARG A 113 22.30 -10.39 -10.06
C ARG A 113 21.47 -9.61 -11.07
N GLU A 114 20.82 -10.30 -11.99
CA GLU A 114 19.97 -9.70 -13.00
C GLU A 114 18.76 -8.99 -12.34
N TYR A 115 18.08 -9.65 -11.43
CA TYR A 115 16.97 -9.05 -10.66
C TYR A 115 17.41 -7.82 -9.88
N ASN A 116 18.53 -7.91 -9.17
CA ASN A 116 19.10 -6.77 -8.44
C ASN A 116 19.45 -5.61 -9.38
N GLY A 117 19.98 -5.90 -10.58
CA GLY A 117 20.22 -4.92 -11.63
C GLY A 117 18.94 -4.21 -12.05
N ILE A 118 17.88 -4.97 -12.36
CA ILE A 118 16.56 -4.41 -12.73
C ILE A 118 16.04 -3.48 -11.62
N LEU A 119 16.12 -3.89 -10.34
CA LEU A 119 15.67 -3.06 -9.23
C LEU A 119 16.49 -1.77 -9.11
N LEU A 120 17.81 -1.85 -9.26
CA LEU A 120 18.68 -0.67 -9.21
C LEU A 120 18.40 0.30 -10.36
N ASP A 121 18.16 -0.21 -11.57
CA ASP A 121 17.82 0.61 -12.74
C ASP A 121 16.43 1.26 -12.56
N LYS A 122 15.44 0.51 -12.11
CA LYS A 122 14.11 1.06 -11.78
C LYS A 122 14.20 2.09 -10.65
N ALA A 123 15.02 1.81 -9.65
CA ALA A 123 15.27 2.76 -8.57
C ALA A 123 16.00 4.03 -9.05
N SER A 124 16.91 3.96 -10.02
CA SER A 124 17.56 5.16 -10.57
C SER A 124 16.67 5.94 -11.54
N GLY A 125 15.74 5.28 -12.21
CA GLY A 125 14.76 5.90 -13.14
C GLY A 125 13.48 6.38 -12.48
N SER A 126 13.19 5.95 -11.24
CA SER A 126 12.06 6.42 -10.42
C SER A 126 12.47 7.65 -9.62
N ASN A 127 11.51 8.39 -9.08
CA ASN A 127 11.80 9.54 -8.22
C ASN A 127 12.59 9.17 -6.96
N ASN A 128 12.63 7.87 -6.58
CA ASN A 128 13.35 7.35 -5.40
C ASN A 128 13.09 8.13 -4.12
N LEU A 129 11.88 8.68 -4.00
CA LEU A 129 11.48 9.49 -2.88
C LEU A 129 10.67 8.68 -1.90
N VAL A 130 11.11 8.66 -0.67
CA VAL A 130 10.25 8.30 0.46
C VAL A 130 9.57 9.58 0.90
N GLN A 131 8.25 9.66 0.70
CA GLN A 131 7.45 10.76 1.18
C GLN A 131 6.81 10.40 2.52
N GLU A 132 7.03 11.23 3.51
CA GLU A 132 6.45 11.06 4.84
C GLU A 132 5.72 12.33 5.26
N LYS A 133 4.61 12.17 5.98
CA LYS A 133 3.71 13.25 6.34
C LYS A 133 3.48 13.29 7.84
N TYR A 134 3.67 14.46 8.44
CA TYR A 134 3.62 14.63 9.88
C TYR A 134 2.72 15.80 10.28
N ILE A 135 2.02 15.64 11.40
CA ILE A 135 1.32 16.73 12.09
C ILE A 135 2.03 16.93 13.42
N THR A 136 2.59 18.12 13.62
CA THR A 136 3.17 18.53 14.90
C THR A 136 2.28 19.57 15.55
N VAL A 137 1.80 19.26 16.74
CA VAL A 137 1.00 20.18 17.54
C VAL A 137 1.83 20.74 18.68
N SER A 138 1.83 22.04 18.88
CA SER A 138 2.55 22.72 19.94
C SER A 138 1.61 23.57 20.80
N VAL A 139 1.80 23.50 22.13
CA VAL A 139 0.95 24.21 23.09
C VAL A 139 1.77 24.77 24.26
N ALA A 140 1.38 25.94 24.75
CA ALA A 140 1.93 26.53 25.96
C ALA A 140 1.11 26.02 27.15
N LYS A 141 1.71 25.16 27.99
CA LYS A 141 1.13 24.65 29.23
C LYS A 141 2.15 24.81 30.36
N HIS A 142 1.66 24.83 31.60
CA HIS A 142 2.52 25.00 32.78
C HIS A 142 3.27 23.71 33.15
N SER A 143 2.63 22.56 32.95
CA SER A 143 3.22 21.25 33.27
C SER A 143 3.20 20.29 32.08
N ILE A 144 4.03 19.25 32.16
CA ILE A 144 4.05 18.18 31.17
C ILE A 144 2.76 17.34 31.24
N GLU A 145 2.16 17.19 32.42
CA GLU A 145 0.94 16.43 32.65
C GLU A 145 -0.25 17.09 31.95
N GLU A 146 -0.38 18.41 32.06
CA GLU A 146 -1.38 19.19 31.32
C GLU A 146 -1.18 19.06 29.80
N ALA A 147 0.08 19.11 29.35
CA ALA A 147 0.39 18.94 27.94
C ALA A 147 0.02 17.55 27.43
N ARG A 148 0.29 16.49 28.21
CA ARG A 148 -0.09 15.11 27.88
C ARG A 148 -1.60 14.94 27.72
N THR A 149 -2.37 15.46 28.68
CA THR A 149 -3.84 15.43 28.63
C THR A 149 -4.35 16.15 27.38
N PHE A 150 -3.77 17.31 27.07
CA PHE A 150 -4.10 18.06 25.87
C PHE A 150 -3.80 17.26 24.58
N PHE A 151 -2.59 16.69 24.48
CA PHE A 151 -2.20 15.89 23.30
C PHE A 151 -3.01 14.60 23.13
N ALA A 152 -3.43 13.96 24.22
CA ALA A 152 -4.29 12.77 24.15
C ALA A 152 -5.65 13.11 23.51
N ARG A 153 -6.26 14.25 23.89
CA ARG A 153 -7.51 14.72 23.29
C ARG A 153 -7.31 15.05 21.80
N VAL A 154 -6.29 15.85 21.48
CA VAL A 154 -6.01 16.24 20.11
C VAL A 154 -5.71 15.00 19.23
N GLY A 155 -4.98 14.02 19.75
CA GLY A 155 -4.71 12.78 19.04
C GLY A 155 -6.00 12.02 18.70
N THR A 156 -6.96 11.95 19.65
CA THR A 156 -8.27 11.33 19.40
C THR A 156 -9.05 12.08 18.32
N ASP A 157 -9.08 13.40 18.39
CA ASP A 157 -9.80 14.24 17.42
C ASP A 157 -9.20 14.11 16.00
N LEU A 158 -7.86 14.11 15.89
CA LEU A 158 -7.15 13.89 14.63
C LEU A 158 -7.40 12.48 14.06
N THR A 159 -7.37 11.46 14.91
CA THR A 159 -7.63 10.07 14.49
C THR A 159 -9.06 9.93 13.95
N ALA A 160 -10.03 10.50 14.63
CA ALA A 160 -11.41 10.46 14.18
C ALA A 160 -11.63 11.29 12.89
N GLY A 161 -10.95 12.43 12.75
CA GLY A 161 -11.06 13.30 11.59
C GLY A 161 -10.44 12.69 10.33
N LEU A 162 -9.17 12.26 10.42
CA LEU A 162 -8.44 11.67 9.29
C LEU A 162 -8.97 10.28 8.94
N GLY A 163 -9.42 9.49 9.93
CA GLY A 163 -10.04 8.18 9.69
C GLY A 163 -11.31 8.25 8.83
N ARG A 164 -12.06 9.36 8.85
CA ARG A 164 -13.21 9.57 7.93
C ARG A 164 -12.79 9.75 6.47
N MET A 165 -11.51 10.04 6.24
CA MET A 165 -10.92 10.21 4.92
C MET A 165 -10.12 8.96 4.50
N ASP A 166 -10.22 7.87 5.24
CA ASP A 166 -9.39 6.66 5.07
C ASP A 166 -7.87 6.93 5.16
N SER A 167 -7.48 8.01 5.87
CA SER A 167 -6.08 8.28 6.19
C SER A 167 -5.78 7.78 7.59
N ASP A 168 -4.91 6.79 7.69
CA ASP A 168 -4.40 6.33 8.97
C ASP A 168 -3.51 7.39 9.62
N ILE A 169 -3.54 7.46 10.94
CA ILE A 169 -2.67 8.33 11.74
C ILE A 169 -2.15 7.58 12.95
N ARG A 170 -0.86 7.76 13.28
CA ARG A 170 -0.26 7.17 14.48
C ARG A 170 0.68 8.15 15.18
N GLU A 171 0.77 8.01 16.49
CA GLU A 171 1.81 8.69 17.26
C GLU A 171 3.18 8.15 16.88
N ILE A 172 4.18 9.03 16.74
CA ILE A 172 5.56 8.61 16.56
C ILE A 172 6.28 8.55 17.91
N THR A 173 7.14 7.54 18.05
CA THR A 173 7.95 7.33 19.24
C THR A 173 9.04 8.40 19.37
N LEU A 174 9.68 8.48 20.56
CA LEU A 174 10.83 9.34 20.75
C LEU A 174 11.94 9.10 19.72
N ASN A 175 12.25 7.84 19.44
CA ASN A 175 13.32 7.48 18.51
C ASN A 175 12.95 7.81 17.07
N GLU A 176 11.72 7.57 16.64
CA GLU A 176 11.24 7.96 15.30
C GLU A 176 11.30 9.49 15.13
N ARG A 177 10.92 10.24 16.18
CA ARG A 177 10.96 11.69 16.14
C ARG A 177 12.37 12.26 16.10
N LEU A 178 13.32 11.67 16.82
CA LEU A 178 14.74 12.05 16.73
C LEU A 178 15.35 11.65 15.38
N ARG A 179 14.98 10.46 14.86
CA ARG A 179 15.43 9.99 13.56
C ARG A 179 15.03 10.94 12.42
N LEU A 180 13.83 11.52 12.49
CA LEU A 180 13.35 12.50 11.50
C LEU A 180 14.34 13.70 11.38
N PHE A 181 14.87 14.20 12.49
CA PHE A 181 15.89 15.26 12.47
C PHE A 181 17.27 14.74 12.07
N HIS A 182 17.67 13.56 12.54
CA HIS A 182 18.92 12.93 12.17
C HIS A 182 19.00 12.74 10.64
N ASP A 183 17.98 12.17 10.03
CA ASP A 183 17.96 11.86 8.60
C ASP A 183 17.98 13.14 7.73
N PHE A 184 17.44 14.25 8.24
CA PHE A 184 17.56 15.56 7.58
C PHE A 184 18.95 16.18 7.73
N PHE A 185 19.52 16.17 8.92
CA PHE A 185 20.81 16.81 9.18
C PHE A 185 22.02 15.97 8.73
N ARG A 186 21.86 14.65 8.64
CA ARG A 186 22.92 13.70 8.29
C ARG A 186 22.52 12.81 7.11
N VAL A 187 22.16 13.46 6.00
CA VAL A 187 21.79 12.76 4.76
C VAL A 187 22.91 11.82 4.32
N GLY A 188 22.58 10.55 4.05
CA GLY A 188 23.52 9.49 3.70
C GLY A 188 24.04 8.68 4.90
N GLN A 189 23.71 9.08 6.12
CA GLN A 189 24.11 8.39 7.37
C GLN A 189 22.88 7.81 8.13
N GLU A 190 21.75 7.60 7.46
CA GLU A 190 20.48 7.17 8.06
C GLU A 190 20.63 5.84 8.81
N SER A 191 21.48 4.94 8.31
CA SER A 191 21.78 3.65 8.95
C SER A 191 22.62 3.76 10.24
N ALA A 192 23.24 4.89 10.47
CA ALA A 192 24.08 5.13 11.65
C ALA A 192 23.26 5.61 12.86
N PHE A 193 21.97 5.92 12.69
CA PHE A 193 21.13 6.38 13.79
C PHE A 193 20.97 5.30 14.87
N ALA A 194 21.47 5.62 16.07
CA ALA A 194 21.28 4.81 17.26
C ALA A 194 21.09 5.75 18.47
N PHE A 195 19.95 5.66 19.14
CA PHE A 195 19.68 6.43 20.35
C PHE A 195 18.94 5.59 21.38
N ASP A 196 19.49 5.57 22.60
CA ASP A 196 18.82 5.01 23.77
C ASP A 196 18.79 6.03 24.90
N LEU A 197 17.59 6.43 25.31
CA LEU A 197 17.37 7.45 26.32
C LEU A 197 17.98 7.09 27.68
N GLN A 198 17.89 5.81 28.09
CA GLN A 198 18.42 5.38 29.39
C GLN A 198 19.93 5.42 29.41
N THR A 199 20.56 4.96 28.34
CA THR A 199 22.02 5.00 28.18
C THR A 199 22.55 6.45 28.11
N ALA A 200 21.86 7.32 27.35
CA ALA A 200 22.22 8.73 27.27
C ALA A 200 22.15 9.42 28.65
N GLN A 201 21.06 9.18 29.40
CA GLN A 201 20.91 9.75 30.76
C GLN A 201 21.97 9.23 31.74
N ARG A 202 22.28 7.92 31.71
CA ARG A 202 23.30 7.33 32.58
C ARG A 202 24.71 7.86 32.32
N ARG A 203 25.04 8.12 31.04
CA ARG A 203 26.36 8.60 30.61
C ARG A 203 26.47 10.11 30.57
N GLY A 204 25.39 10.85 30.81
CA GLY A 204 25.36 12.31 30.71
C GLY A 204 25.53 12.85 29.30
N HIS A 205 25.20 12.07 28.25
CA HIS A 205 25.26 12.50 26.86
C HIS A 205 24.08 13.41 26.52
N ASP A 206 24.33 14.45 25.76
CA ASP A 206 23.27 15.30 25.22
C ASP A 206 22.57 14.56 24.09
N PHE A 207 21.25 14.44 24.17
CA PHE A 207 20.44 13.81 23.10
C PHE A 207 20.62 14.49 21.74
N ARG A 208 21.00 15.77 21.72
CA ARG A 208 21.28 16.53 20.51
C ARG A 208 22.49 16.01 19.74
N ASP A 209 23.41 15.29 20.38
CA ASP A 209 24.54 14.64 19.70
C ASP A 209 24.06 13.55 18.69
N ALA A 210 22.90 12.95 18.96
CA ALA A 210 22.32 11.95 18.06
C ALA A 210 21.70 12.55 16.78
N ILE A 211 21.42 13.86 16.75
CA ILE A 211 20.73 14.52 15.63
C ILE A 211 21.54 15.66 14.99
N ALA A 212 22.46 16.27 15.72
CA ALA A 212 23.22 17.42 15.23
C ALA A 212 24.14 17.03 14.08
N PRO A 213 24.21 17.83 13.00
CA PRO A 213 25.20 17.65 11.95
C PRO A 213 26.63 17.97 12.48
N GLU A 214 27.66 17.57 11.74
CA GLU A 214 29.03 17.89 12.09
C GLU A 214 29.31 19.39 12.02
N THR A 215 28.75 20.05 11.01
CA THR A 215 28.87 21.50 10.80
C THR A 215 27.51 22.09 10.45
N LEU A 216 27.23 23.30 10.93
CA LEU A 216 26.06 24.09 10.56
C LEU A 216 26.46 25.58 10.52
N GLN A 217 26.39 26.16 9.33
CA GLN A 217 26.74 27.57 9.09
C GLN A 217 25.62 28.26 8.35
N PHE A 218 25.28 29.48 8.73
CA PHE A 218 24.24 30.28 8.10
C PHE A 218 24.85 31.47 7.34
N PHE A 219 24.46 31.61 6.09
CA PHE A 219 24.87 32.69 5.20
C PHE A 219 23.69 33.63 4.96
N HIS A 220 23.88 34.60 4.06
CA HIS A 220 22.89 35.60 3.73
C HIS A 220 21.55 35.00 3.22
N ASP A 221 21.61 33.99 2.35
CA ASP A 221 20.48 33.42 1.63
C ASP A 221 20.44 31.90 1.59
N HIS A 222 21.42 31.23 2.20
CA HIS A 222 21.54 29.78 2.30
C HIS A 222 22.21 29.37 3.60
N TYR A 223 22.34 28.09 3.84
CA TYR A 223 23.09 27.50 4.97
C TYR A 223 23.88 26.29 4.50
N ALA A 224 24.98 25.98 5.18
CA ALA A 224 25.73 24.74 5.00
C ALA A 224 25.46 23.80 6.17
N VAL A 225 25.23 22.52 5.88
CA VAL A 225 24.93 21.46 6.83
C VAL A 225 25.73 20.20 6.47
N GLY A 226 26.71 19.83 7.31
CA GLY A 226 27.65 18.78 6.95
C GLY A 226 28.37 19.11 5.65
N GLU A 227 28.34 18.20 4.69
CA GLU A 227 28.90 18.37 3.34
C GLU A 227 27.91 18.98 2.33
N ARG A 228 26.71 19.34 2.72
CA ARG A 228 25.63 19.83 1.84
C ARG A 228 25.32 21.30 2.09
N VAL A 229 24.67 21.89 1.12
CA VAL A 229 24.13 23.25 1.20
C VAL A 229 22.60 23.19 1.13
N GLY A 230 21.95 24.10 1.83
CA GLY A 230 20.49 24.16 1.85
C GLY A 230 19.97 25.58 1.80
N ARG A 231 18.72 25.74 1.36
CA ARG A 231 18.04 27.03 1.29
C ARG A 231 16.61 26.89 1.75
N THR A 232 16.17 27.86 2.54
CA THR A 232 14.77 27.95 2.97
C THR A 232 14.06 29.06 2.24
N LEU A 233 12.91 28.68 1.65
CA LEU A 233 11.97 29.52 0.95
C LEU A 233 10.69 29.65 1.78
N PHE A 234 9.93 30.72 1.53
CA PHE A 234 8.55 30.88 2.04
C PHE A 234 7.63 31.35 0.94
N LEU A 235 6.36 31.00 1.03
CA LEU A 235 5.34 31.47 0.12
C LEU A 235 5.00 32.93 0.47
N ARG A 236 5.47 33.85 -0.38
CA ARG A 236 5.31 35.29 -0.18
C ARG A 236 3.99 35.80 -0.74
N GLU A 237 3.66 35.38 -1.97
CA GLU A 237 2.43 35.82 -2.65
C GLU A 237 1.58 34.61 -3.00
N TYR A 238 0.33 34.68 -2.62
CA TYR A 238 -0.69 33.66 -2.85
C TYR A 238 -1.57 34.13 -4.01
N ALA A 239 -1.84 33.26 -4.96
CA ALA A 239 -2.82 33.51 -6.01
C ALA A 239 -4.23 33.65 -5.39
N SER A 240 -5.12 34.36 -6.08
CA SER A 240 -6.54 34.40 -5.72
C SER A 240 -7.24 33.04 -5.89
N PHE A 241 -6.69 32.18 -6.74
CA PHE A 241 -7.10 30.78 -6.93
C PHE A 241 -5.86 29.90 -7.01
N ILE A 242 -5.74 28.97 -6.09
CA ILE A 242 -4.66 27.97 -6.04
C ILE A 242 -5.27 26.62 -6.38
N LYS A 243 -4.61 25.84 -7.24
CA LYS A 243 -4.99 24.44 -7.48
C LYS A 243 -4.54 23.57 -6.30
N ASP A 244 -5.35 22.61 -5.92
CA ASP A 244 -5.07 21.63 -4.85
C ASP A 244 -3.88 20.72 -5.12
N THR A 245 -3.33 20.72 -6.35
CA THR A 245 -2.15 19.95 -6.74
C THR A 245 -0.81 20.66 -6.45
N MET A 246 -0.80 21.94 -6.09
CA MET A 246 0.44 22.72 -5.92
C MET A 246 1.40 22.08 -4.91
N ILE A 247 0.90 21.71 -3.75
CA ILE A 247 1.73 21.12 -2.67
C ILE A 247 2.32 19.78 -3.12
N THR A 248 1.51 18.94 -3.76
CA THR A 248 1.95 17.62 -4.23
C THR A 248 2.94 17.73 -5.40
N GLU A 249 2.77 18.68 -6.32
CA GLU A 249 3.71 18.95 -7.40
C GLU A 249 5.06 19.45 -6.87
N LEU A 250 5.08 20.32 -5.85
CA LEU A 250 6.33 20.69 -5.18
C LEU A 250 7.01 19.48 -4.54
N MET A 251 6.23 18.60 -3.91
CA MET A 251 6.76 17.42 -3.24
C MET A 251 7.17 16.30 -4.22
N ASP A 252 6.80 16.36 -5.48
CA ASP A 252 7.31 15.45 -6.53
C ASP A 252 8.74 15.79 -6.98
N TYR A 253 9.28 16.95 -6.59
CA TYR A 253 10.62 17.35 -6.95
C TYR A 253 11.67 16.42 -6.29
N PRO A 254 12.61 15.78 -7.07
CA PRO A 254 13.43 14.67 -6.61
C PRO A 254 14.64 15.12 -5.77
N ARG A 255 14.40 15.80 -4.66
CA ARG A 255 15.42 16.26 -3.70
C ARG A 255 15.01 15.96 -2.26
N ASN A 256 16.06 15.92 -1.40
CA ASN A 256 15.84 15.92 0.03
C ASN A 256 15.29 17.29 0.44
N MET A 257 14.04 17.32 0.91
CA MET A 257 13.39 18.57 1.27
C MET A 257 12.30 18.35 2.33
N MET A 258 11.98 19.43 3.03
CA MET A 258 10.84 19.52 3.91
C MET A 258 9.98 20.73 3.52
N LEU A 259 8.68 20.50 3.38
CA LEU A 259 7.68 21.54 3.24
C LEU A 259 6.83 21.55 4.49
N SER A 260 6.67 22.71 5.12
CA SER A 260 5.82 22.87 6.29
C SER A 260 4.74 23.93 6.07
N ILE A 261 3.54 23.60 6.51
CA ILE A 261 2.38 24.50 6.56
C ILE A 261 2.07 24.74 8.03
N ASP A 262 2.44 25.90 8.54
CA ASP A 262 2.05 26.36 9.87
C ASP A 262 0.64 26.88 9.84
N ILE A 263 -0.23 26.42 10.74
CA ILE A 263 -1.64 26.81 10.85
C ILE A 263 -1.93 27.23 12.28
N VAL A 264 -2.52 28.39 12.42
CA VAL A 264 -3.00 28.90 13.72
C VAL A 264 -4.47 29.28 13.60
N PRO A 265 -5.39 28.43 14.10
CA PRO A 265 -6.81 28.76 14.10
C PRO A 265 -7.10 29.96 15.00
N VAL A 266 -8.03 30.82 14.58
CA VAL A 266 -8.48 32.00 15.33
C VAL A 266 -9.87 31.73 15.88
N ALA A 267 -10.13 32.17 17.10
CA ALA A 267 -11.48 32.13 17.68
C ALA A 267 -12.47 32.91 16.83
N THR A 268 -13.68 32.41 16.64
CA THR A 268 -14.67 33.00 15.72
C THR A 268 -15.04 34.42 16.13
N ASP A 269 -15.19 34.72 17.42
CA ASP A 269 -15.48 36.04 17.95
C ASP A 269 -14.33 37.03 17.69
N GLU A 270 -13.09 36.62 17.86
CA GLU A 270 -11.90 37.43 17.52
C GLU A 270 -11.79 37.63 16.01
N ALA A 271 -12.07 36.60 15.19
CA ALA A 271 -12.05 36.68 13.74
C ALA A 271 -13.09 37.70 13.20
N VAL A 272 -14.32 37.58 13.63
CA VAL A 272 -15.42 38.54 13.26
C VAL A 272 -15.07 39.93 13.69
N SER A 273 -14.56 40.13 14.90
CA SER A 273 -14.15 41.46 15.39
C SER A 273 -13.01 42.08 14.57
N GLU A 274 -12.06 41.23 14.11
CA GLU A 274 -10.96 41.67 13.23
C GLU A 274 -11.48 42.09 11.85
N MET A 275 -12.41 41.30 11.26
CA MET A 275 -13.01 41.64 9.97
C MET A 275 -13.83 42.92 10.03
N HIS A 276 -14.60 43.10 11.07
CA HIS A 276 -15.33 44.40 11.26
C HIS A 276 -14.36 45.57 11.32
N ARG A 277 -13.23 45.44 12.04
CA ARG A 277 -12.23 46.52 12.08
C ARG A 277 -11.59 46.77 10.70
N ARG A 278 -11.35 45.74 9.91
CA ARG A 278 -10.82 45.88 8.54
C ARG A 278 -11.83 46.56 7.63
N ILE A 279 -13.12 46.18 7.69
CA ILE A 279 -14.20 46.84 6.94
C ILE A 279 -14.26 48.34 7.31
N MET A 280 -14.24 48.66 8.60
CA MET A 280 -14.25 50.06 9.04
C MET A 280 -13.02 50.84 8.55
N ALA A 281 -11.85 50.24 8.51
CA ALA A 281 -10.64 50.86 7.98
C ALA A 281 -10.77 51.16 6.47
N VAL A 282 -11.22 50.16 5.68
CA VAL A 282 -11.44 50.31 4.23
C VAL A 282 -12.51 51.39 3.95
N GLU A 283 -13.62 51.38 4.66
CA GLU A 283 -14.67 52.39 4.52
C GLU A 283 -14.15 53.80 4.91
N SER A 284 -13.29 53.88 5.92
CA SER A 284 -12.63 55.14 6.29
C SER A 284 -11.68 55.63 5.18
N ASP A 285 -10.93 54.74 4.55
CA ASP A 285 -10.04 55.10 3.45
C ASP A 285 -10.81 55.53 2.21
N ILE A 286 -11.92 54.85 1.89
CA ILE A 286 -12.85 55.26 0.83
C ILE A 286 -13.42 56.67 1.13
N THR A 287 -13.86 56.88 2.36
CA THR A 287 -14.40 58.19 2.79
C THR A 287 -13.34 59.30 2.68
N ARG A 288 -12.11 59.05 3.11
CA ARG A 288 -10.99 60.01 2.98
C ARG A 288 -10.67 60.30 1.51
N TRP A 289 -10.70 59.25 0.66
CA TRP A 289 -10.50 59.42 -0.77
C TRP A 289 -11.61 60.27 -1.39
N GLN A 290 -12.88 59.98 -1.09
CA GLN A 290 -14.04 60.80 -1.55
C GLN A 290 -13.94 62.25 -1.07
N GLN A 291 -13.59 62.52 0.18
CA GLN A 291 -13.38 63.84 0.71
C GLN A 291 -12.29 64.61 -0.05
N ARG A 292 -11.18 63.97 -0.41
CA ARG A 292 -10.11 64.56 -1.24
C ARG A 292 -10.61 64.89 -2.63
N GLN A 293 -11.39 64.03 -3.29
CA GLN A 293 -11.96 64.28 -4.61
C GLN A 293 -12.97 65.47 -4.57
N ASN A 294 -13.82 65.49 -3.55
CA ASN A 294 -14.75 66.57 -3.35
C ASN A 294 -14.05 67.98 -3.12
N HIS A 295 -12.92 67.95 -2.42
CA HIS A 295 -12.07 69.15 -2.25
C HIS A 295 -11.46 69.66 -3.56
N HIS A 296 -11.28 68.72 -4.53
CA HIS A 296 -10.84 69.10 -5.88
C HIS A 296 -11.99 69.34 -6.89
N ASN A 297 -13.23 69.50 -6.41
CA ASN A 297 -14.46 69.68 -7.20
C ASN A 297 -14.76 68.52 -8.17
N ASN A 298 -14.24 67.29 -7.89
CA ASN A 298 -14.45 66.09 -8.70
C ASN A 298 -15.51 65.20 -8.04
N PHE A 299 -16.77 65.60 -8.07
CA PHE A 299 -17.87 64.91 -7.39
C PHE A 299 -18.34 63.65 -8.05
N SER A 300 -17.92 63.38 -9.28
CA SER A 300 -18.29 62.17 -10.04
C SER A 300 -17.14 61.15 -10.12
N ALA A 301 -16.09 61.32 -9.33
CA ALA A 301 -14.96 60.39 -9.33
C ALA A 301 -15.38 58.99 -8.78
N ASN A 302 -15.18 57.97 -9.58
CA ASN A 302 -15.39 56.57 -9.16
C ASN A 302 -14.34 56.18 -8.12
N ILE A 303 -14.76 55.39 -7.14
CA ILE A 303 -13.85 54.79 -6.16
C ILE A 303 -12.74 54.02 -6.89
N PRO A 304 -11.47 54.18 -6.49
CA PRO A 304 -10.38 53.38 -7.08
C PRO A 304 -10.69 51.89 -7.02
N TYR A 305 -10.40 51.18 -8.09
CA TYR A 305 -10.65 49.77 -8.22
C TYR A 305 -10.09 48.97 -7.03
N ASP A 306 -8.87 49.25 -6.60
CA ASP A 306 -8.21 48.57 -5.48
C ASP A 306 -8.98 48.71 -4.15
N LEU A 307 -9.55 49.90 -3.85
CA LEU A 307 -10.35 50.10 -2.63
C LEU A 307 -11.70 49.38 -2.72
N GLU A 308 -12.33 49.40 -3.91
CA GLU A 308 -13.60 48.69 -4.14
C GLU A 308 -13.39 47.17 -4.05
N GLN A 309 -12.32 46.67 -4.65
CA GLN A 309 -11.93 45.25 -4.57
C GLN A 309 -11.66 44.86 -3.12
N MET A 310 -10.88 45.63 -2.37
CA MET A 310 -10.57 45.36 -0.97
C MET A 310 -11.84 45.37 -0.10
N ARG A 311 -12.80 46.30 -0.37
CA ARG A 311 -14.10 46.33 0.29
C ARG A 311 -14.88 45.03 0.05
N LYS A 312 -14.95 44.59 -1.20
CA LYS A 312 -15.64 43.37 -1.63
C LYS A 312 -15.04 42.15 -0.96
N GLU A 313 -13.75 41.98 -1.08
CA GLU A 313 -13.01 40.80 -0.49
C GLU A 313 -13.18 40.73 1.03
N THR A 314 -13.13 41.88 1.73
CA THR A 314 -13.29 41.90 3.19
C THR A 314 -14.71 41.57 3.63
N ARG A 315 -15.72 41.96 2.85
CA ARG A 315 -17.11 41.57 3.11
C ARG A 315 -17.39 40.13 2.82
N GLU A 316 -16.92 39.61 1.68
CA GLU A 316 -17.01 38.18 1.34
C GLU A 316 -16.37 37.32 2.42
N PHE A 317 -15.18 37.72 2.91
CA PHE A 317 -14.52 37.01 4.00
C PHE A 317 -15.37 37.01 5.30
N LEU A 318 -16.02 38.09 5.63
CA LEU A 318 -16.93 38.17 6.79
C LEU A 318 -18.16 37.28 6.59
N ASP A 319 -18.73 37.25 5.38
CA ASP A 319 -19.86 36.39 5.04
C ASP A 319 -19.46 34.88 5.13
N ASP A 320 -18.25 34.53 4.71
CA ASP A 320 -17.71 33.18 4.86
C ASP A 320 -17.63 32.75 6.33
N LEU A 321 -17.19 33.65 7.22
CA LEU A 321 -17.09 33.37 8.66
C LEU A 321 -18.45 33.25 9.35
N THR A 322 -19.48 34.03 8.87
CA THR A 322 -20.76 34.14 9.57
C THR A 322 -21.87 33.27 8.99
N ALA A 323 -21.82 32.94 7.69
CA ALA A 323 -22.89 32.27 6.97
C ALA A 323 -22.47 30.89 6.40
N ARG A 324 -21.15 30.60 6.24
CA ARG A 324 -20.66 29.40 5.57
C ARG A 324 -19.86 28.45 6.45
N ASP A 325 -19.90 28.58 7.77
CA ASP A 325 -19.18 27.76 8.75
C ASP A 325 -17.65 27.68 8.52
N GLN A 326 -17.08 28.75 7.90
CA GLN A 326 -15.64 28.87 7.71
C GLN A 326 -14.98 29.42 8.97
N ARG A 327 -13.74 29.04 9.23
CA ARG A 327 -12.91 29.64 10.29
C ARG A 327 -11.80 30.50 9.69
N MET A 328 -11.41 31.53 10.41
CA MET A 328 -10.20 32.27 10.10
C MET A 328 -8.98 31.55 10.61
N MET A 329 -7.99 31.41 9.77
CA MET A 329 -6.70 30.80 10.08
C MET A 329 -5.56 31.70 9.64
N TYR A 330 -4.51 31.74 10.42
CA TYR A 330 -3.22 32.27 9.96
C TYR A 330 -2.40 31.10 9.44
N ALA A 331 -1.96 31.15 8.19
CA ALA A 331 -1.16 30.12 7.55
C ALA A 331 0.17 30.68 7.03
N LEU A 332 1.20 29.86 7.08
CA LEU A 332 2.53 30.11 6.53
C LEU A 332 3.03 28.84 5.86
N VAL A 333 3.34 28.91 4.57
CA VAL A 333 4.01 27.82 3.85
C VAL A 333 5.49 28.13 3.76
N THR A 334 6.30 27.20 4.24
CA THR A 334 7.77 27.26 4.18
C THR A 334 8.32 25.95 3.60
N LEU A 335 9.40 26.06 2.85
CA LEU A 335 10.07 24.93 2.20
C LEU A 335 11.58 25.07 2.37
N THR A 336 12.24 24.00 2.77
CA THR A 336 13.71 23.91 2.74
C THR A 336 14.14 22.73 1.89
N HIS A 337 15.15 22.91 1.06
CA HIS A 337 15.72 21.86 0.23
C HIS A 337 17.25 21.82 0.37
N LEU A 338 17.83 20.64 0.14
CA LEU A 338 19.26 20.38 0.23
C LEU A 338 19.82 20.02 -1.13
N ALA A 339 21.03 20.51 -1.42
CA ALA A 339 21.79 20.21 -2.63
C ALA A 339 23.24 19.86 -2.30
N ASP A 340 23.95 19.25 -3.25
CA ASP A 340 25.34 18.84 -3.06
C ASP A 340 26.31 20.03 -3.18
N ASN A 341 25.92 21.12 -3.86
CA ASN A 341 26.70 22.34 -4.04
C ASN A 341 25.79 23.54 -4.30
N GLU A 342 26.38 24.76 -4.29
CA GLU A 342 25.64 26.02 -4.49
C GLU A 342 25.03 26.15 -5.89
N GLU A 343 25.69 25.66 -6.93
CA GLU A 343 25.18 25.71 -8.33
C GLU A 343 23.89 24.89 -8.44
N GLN A 344 23.91 23.67 -7.91
CA GLN A 344 22.74 22.80 -7.85
C GLN A 344 21.63 23.42 -7.00
N LEU A 345 22.01 24.06 -5.88
CA LEU A 345 21.06 24.73 -4.99
C LEU A 345 20.31 25.85 -5.72
N GLU A 346 20.99 26.63 -6.58
CA GLU A 346 20.36 27.70 -7.36
C GLU A 346 19.41 27.13 -8.42
N GLN A 347 19.84 26.09 -9.14
CA GLN A 347 19.00 25.40 -10.14
C GLN A 347 17.74 24.81 -9.51
N ASP A 348 17.87 24.14 -8.39
CA ASP A 348 16.75 23.54 -7.65
C ASP A 348 15.81 24.62 -7.10
N THR A 349 16.35 25.74 -6.59
CA THR A 349 15.55 26.88 -6.13
C THR A 349 14.70 27.49 -7.25
N GLU A 350 15.28 27.65 -8.44
CA GLU A 350 14.57 28.19 -9.60
C GLU A 350 13.49 27.22 -10.09
N ALA A 351 13.76 25.91 -10.13
CA ALA A 351 12.78 24.90 -10.50
C ALA A 351 11.57 24.89 -9.54
N LEU A 352 11.83 24.88 -8.22
CA LEU A 352 10.78 24.95 -7.21
C LEU A 352 9.96 26.25 -7.30
N SER A 353 10.65 27.38 -7.54
CA SER A 353 9.99 28.68 -7.77
C SER A 353 9.16 28.69 -9.06
N ALA A 354 9.59 27.99 -10.10
CA ALA A 354 8.84 27.85 -11.35
C ALA A 354 7.54 27.05 -11.14
N ILE A 355 7.57 25.98 -10.33
CA ILE A 355 6.36 25.24 -9.93
C ILE A 355 5.40 26.19 -9.19
N GLY A 356 5.87 26.99 -8.24
CA GLY A 356 5.02 28.00 -7.57
C GLY A 356 4.39 28.99 -8.58
N ARG A 357 5.17 29.51 -9.51
CA ARG A 357 4.68 30.45 -10.54
C ARG A 357 3.64 29.82 -11.48
N SER A 358 3.73 28.54 -11.81
CA SER A 358 2.70 27.85 -12.61
C SER A 358 1.32 27.81 -11.93
N HIS A 359 1.32 27.92 -10.61
CA HIS A 359 0.10 28.07 -9.79
C HIS A 359 -0.22 29.54 -9.42
N GLY A 360 0.43 30.50 -10.04
CA GLY A 360 0.24 31.92 -9.73
C GLY A 360 0.79 32.38 -8.38
N CYS A 361 1.58 31.54 -7.73
CA CYS A 361 2.16 31.77 -6.41
C CYS A 361 3.64 32.16 -6.51
N GLN A 362 4.15 32.94 -5.55
CA GLN A 362 5.57 33.32 -5.53
C GLN A 362 6.24 32.86 -4.24
N PHE A 363 7.23 31.97 -4.40
CA PHE A 363 8.16 31.67 -3.34
C PHE A 363 9.30 32.70 -3.32
N ALA A 364 9.76 33.04 -2.14
CA ALA A 364 10.89 33.94 -1.93
C ALA A 364 11.90 33.31 -0.98
N THR A 365 13.19 33.52 -1.25
CA THR A 365 14.27 33.12 -0.36
C THR A 365 14.28 33.99 0.89
N MET A 366 14.40 33.37 2.08
CA MET A 366 14.62 34.11 3.33
C MET A 366 16.05 34.66 3.36
N LYS A 367 16.17 35.98 3.24
CA LYS A 367 17.46 36.65 3.32
C LYS A 367 17.77 37.09 4.75
N HIS A 368 19.00 36.87 5.22
CA HIS A 368 19.50 37.18 6.57
C HIS A 368 18.75 36.50 7.73
N GLN A 369 17.85 35.56 7.47
CA GLN A 369 17.03 34.85 8.45
C GLN A 369 17.00 33.34 8.20
N GLN A 370 18.04 32.76 7.61
CA GLN A 370 18.06 31.33 7.24
C GLN A 370 18.00 30.41 8.48
N GLU A 371 18.59 30.80 9.63
CA GLU A 371 18.47 30.05 10.89
C GLU A 371 17.03 30.04 11.39
N ASP A 372 16.36 31.19 11.47
CA ASP A 372 14.98 31.28 11.90
C ASP A 372 14.03 30.59 10.92
N ALA A 373 14.36 30.65 9.63
CA ALA A 373 13.63 29.99 8.56
C ALA A 373 13.73 28.45 8.66
N LEU A 374 14.93 27.91 8.77
CA LEU A 374 15.16 26.47 8.94
C LEU A 374 14.46 25.95 10.21
N ASN A 375 14.61 26.64 11.34
CA ASN A 375 13.93 26.27 12.58
C ASN A 375 12.40 26.37 12.49
N THR A 376 11.88 27.18 11.56
CA THR A 376 10.43 27.23 11.28
C THR A 376 9.97 26.05 10.44
N VAL A 377 10.71 25.64 9.42
CA VAL A 377 10.33 24.51 8.56
C VAL A 377 10.36 23.20 9.34
N LEU A 378 11.39 22.97 10.14
CA LEU A 378 11.57 21.71 10.85
C LEU A 378 10.44 21.44 11.85
N PRO A 379 10.00 20.15 12.02
CA PRO A 379 8.83 19.79 12.82
C PRO A 379 9.06 19.88 14.35
N TYR A 380 9.68 20.97 14.79
CA TYR A 380 9.82 21.28 16.21
C TYR A 380 8.50 21.73 16.85
N GLY A 381 7.54 22.23 16.05
CA GLY A 381 6.38 22.96 16.52
C GLY A 381 6.71 24.41 16.91
N LEU A 382 7.72 24.99 16.27
CA LEU A 382 8.22 26.36 16.48
C LEU A 382 7.98 27.18 15.21
N ARG A 383 7.70 28.49 15.38
CA ARG A 383 7.61 29.45 14.28
C ARG A 383 8.40 30.71 14.67
N ARG A 384 9.44 31.01 13.90
CA ARG A 384 10.31 32.18 14.09
C ARG A 384 10.19 33.23 13.00
N ILE A 385 9.50 32.90 11.89
CA ILE A 385 9.23 33.82 10.78
C ILE A 385 7.86 34.47 10.97
N ASP A 386 7.76 35.76 10.71
CA ASP A 386 6.52 36.54 10.72
C ASP A 386 6.08 36.87 9.27
N ALA A 387 5.57 35.87 8.55
CA ALA A 387 5.05 35.98 7.20
C ALA A 387 3.69 35.26 7.04
N MET A 388 2.89 35.30 8.10
CA MET A 388 1.58 34.63 8.13
C MET A 388 0.56 35.34 7.23
N ARG A 389 -0.18 34.54 6.47
CA ARG A 389 -1.33 35.00 5.67
C ARG A 389 -2.63 34.66 6.40
N THR A 390 -3.62 35.56 6.28
CA THR A 390 -4.99 35.29 6.76
C THR A 390 -5.75 34.54 5.68
N LEU A 391 -6.26 33.36 5.99
CA LEU A 391 -7.00 32.47 5.09
C LEU A 391 -8.29 32.00 5.76
N THR A 392 -9.28 31.58 4.94
CA THR A 392 -10.44 30.84 5.40
C THR A 392 -10.08 29.34 5.52
N THR A 393 -10.97 28.53 6.07
CA THR A 393 -10.80 27.07 6.10
C THR A 393 -10.60 26.50 4.70
N GLU A 394 -11.47 26.83 3.74
CA GLU A 394 -11.37 26.35 2.36
C GLU A 394 -10.07 26.79 1.70
N SER A 395 -9.68 28.07 1.83
CA SER A 395 -8.42 28.55 1.29
C SER A 395 -7.18 27.88 1.90
N THR A 396 -7.28 27.43 3.16
CA THR A 396 -6.22 26.64 3.81
C THR A 396 -6.25 25.20 3.34
N ALA A 397 -7.44 24.62 3.12
CA ALA A 397 -7.62 23.24 2.68
C ALA A 397 -7.11 22.98 1.25
N VAL A 398 -7.06 24.02 0.40
CA VAL A 398 -6.44 23.93 -0.94
C VAL A 398 -4.95 23.57 -0.86
N LEU A 399 -4.27 23.86 0.26
CA LEU A 399 -2.92 23.41 0.53
C LEU A 399 -2.92 21.91 0.93
N LEU A 400 -3.55 21.08 0.11
CA LEU A 400 -3.87 19.68 0.36
C LEU A 400 -2.60 18.82 0.34
N PRO A 401 -2.32 18.04 1.39
CA PRO A 401 -1.11 17.21 1.45
C PRO A 401 -1.28 15.80 0.86
N PHE A 402 -2.41 15.49 0.22
CA PHE A 402 -2.74 14.13 -0.24
C PHE A 402 -2.59 13.97 -1.75
N LYS A 403 -2.07 12.82 -2.18
CA LYS A 403 -1.90 12.48 -3.60
C LYS A 403 -2.37 11.07 -3.91
N THR A 404 -1.59 10.08 -3.50
CA THR A 404 -1.86 8.65 -3.75
C THR A 404 -1.22 7.81 -2.66
N GLN A 405 -1.84 6.70 -2.34
CA GLN A 405 -1.28 5.74 -1.39
C GLN A 405 0.00 5.10 -1.94
N GLU A 406 0.91 4.74 -1.05
CA GLU A 406 2.17 4.08 -1.36
C GLU A 406 2.23 2.71 -0.69
N ILE A 407 2.83 1.75 -1.37
CA ILE A 407 3.03 0.38 -0.87
C ILE A 407 4.54 0.14 -0.81
N MET A 408 5.12 0.18 0.39
CA MET A 408 6.55 0.03 0.61
C MET A 408 6.83 -0.78 1.87
N ASP A 409 6.63 -2.09 1.81
CA ASP A 409 6.82 -2.99 2.92
C ASP A 409 8.29 -3.42 3.04
N THR A 410 8.78 -3.51 4.27
CA THR A 410 10.12 -4.03 4.55
C THR A 410 10.20 -5.54 4.23
N GLY A 411 11.21 -5.94 3.48
CA GLY A 411 11.42 -7.35 3.09
C GLY A 411 10.38 -7.87 2.08
N GLY A 412 9.65 -6.97 1.44
CA GLY A 412 8.65 -7.31 0.43
C GLY A 412 9.23 -7.58 -0.96
N LEU A 413 8.34 -7.97 -1.87
CA LEU A 413 8.61 -8.25 -3.28
C LEU A 413 8.29 -7.00 -4.13
N TYR A 414 9.03 -6.84 -5.22
CA TYR A 414 8.75 -5.81 -6.21
C TYR A 414 7.61 -6.24 -7.14
N TYR A 415 6.57 -5.43 -7.22
CA TYR A 415 5.41 -5.64 -8.10
C TYR A 415 5.28 -4.62 -9.23
N GLY A 416 6.15 -3.64 -9.30
CA GLY A 416 6.13 -2.58 -10.31
C GLY A 416 6.37 -1.20 -9.71
N VAL A 417 6.06 -0.16 -10.48
CA VAL A 417 6.08 1.23 -10.02
C VAL A 417 4.65 1.78 -9.97
N ASN A 418 4.34 2.60 -9.00
CA ASN A 418 3.08 3.32 -8.91
C ASN A 418 2.94 4.25 -10.13
N ALA A 419 1.86 4.14 -10.89
CA ALA A 419 1.67 4.91 -12.11
C ALA A 419 1.53 6.42 -11.84
N VAL A 420 1.10 6.81 -10.62
CA VAL A 420 0.88 8.21 -10.22
C VAL A 420 2.15 8.83 -9.63
N SER A 421 2.74 8.21 -8.62
CA SER A 421 3.91 8.75 -7.89
C SER A 421 5.24 8.36 -8.52
N ARG A 422 5.28 7.32 -9.34
CA ARG A 422 6.50 6.71 -9.91
C ARG A 422 7.40 6.03 -8.87
N ASN A 423 6.96 5.86 -7.65
CA ASN A 423 7.67 5.11 -6.62
C ASN A 423 7.54 3.59 -6.82
N LEU A 424 8.49 2.84 -6.27
CA LEU A 424 8.45 1.38 -6.32
C LEU A 424 7.29 0.86 -5.47
N ILE A 425 6.61 -0.18 -5.95
CA ILE A 425 5.62 -0.94 -5.19
C ILE A 425 6.29 -2.18 -4.65
N ILE A 426 6.45 -2.23 -3.34
CA ILE A 426 7.08 -3.32 -2.60
C ILE A 426 6.06 -3.85 -1.60
N CYS A 427 5.63 -5.10 -1.76
CA CYS A 427 4.63 -5.71 -0.90
C CYS A 427 5.14 -6.99 -0.26
N ASN A 428 4.91 -7.15 1.03
CA ASN A 428 5.22 -8.36 1.79
C ASN A 428 3.94 -9.13 2.13
N ARG A 429 3.55 -10.05 1.25
CA ARG A 429 2.33 -10.86 1.42
C ARG A 429 2.38 -11.78 2.64
N ASP A 430 3.57 -12.21 3.06
CA ASP A 430 3.73 -13.09 4.22
C ASP A 430 3.44 -12.37 5.55
N ALA A 431 3.56 -11.04 5.56
CA ALA A 431 3.23 -10.19 6.71
C ALA A 431 1.75 -9.78 6.78
N MET A 432 0.97 -10.04 5.73
CA MET A 432 -0.46 -9.69 5.68
C MET A 432 -1.30 -10.57 6.59
N LEU A 433 -2.44 -10.06 7.07
CA LEU A 433 -3.41 -10.84 7.84
C LEU A 433 -4.00 -11.97 6.99
N ASN A 434 -4.19 -11.72 5.70
CA ASN A 434 -4.64 -12.69 4.70
C ASN A 434 -3.84 -12.53 3.41
N GLY A 435 -2.72 -13.25 3.28
CA GLY A 435 -1.85 -13.21 2.11
C GLY A 435 -2.43 -13.84 0.83
N HIS A 436 -3.66 -14.38 0.85
CA HIS A 436 -4.29 -14.92 -0.35
C HIS A 436 -4.55 -13.86 -1.39
N GLY A 437 -4.45 -14.22 -2.67
CA GLY A 437 -4.58 -13.26 -3.75
C GLY A 437 -5.04 -13.83 -5.07
N LEU A 438 -5.35 -12.90 -5.98
CA LEU A 438 -5.81 -13.21 -7.32
C LEU A 438 -5.12 -12.31 -8.35
N TYR A 439 -4.72 -12.91 -9.47
CA TYR A 439 -4.28 -12.23 -10.69
C TYR A 439 -5.36 -12.35 -11.75
N MET A 440 -5.88 -11.23 -12.21
CA MET A 440 -7.03 -11.17 -13.11
C MET A 440 -6.74 -10.31 -14.34
N GLY A 441 -7.27 -10.71 -15.49
CA GLY A 441 -7.16 -9.93 -16.73
C GLY A 441 -7.32 -10.78 -17.96
N VAL A 442 -7.59 -10.15 -19.09
CA VAL A 442 -7.75 -10.84 -20.38
C VAL A 442 -6.45 -11.53 -20.84
N SER A 443 -6.54 -12.43 -21.82
CA SER A 443 -5.36 -13.06 -22.41
C SER A 443 -4.37 -12.01 -22.95
N GLY A 444 -3.08 -12.23 -22.76
CA GLY A 444 -2.02 -11.31 -23.19
C GLY A 444 -1.81 -10.07 -22.30
N SER A 445 -2.59 -9.87 -21.26
CA SER A 445 -2.44 -8.73 -20.33
C SER A 445 -1.20 -8.79 -19.43
N GLY A 446 -0.55 -9.96 -19.31
CA GLY A 446 0.66 -10.16 -18.49
C GLY A 446 0.44 -10.91 -17.17
N LYS A 447 -0.72 -11.53 -16.93
CA LYS A 447 -1.02 -12.29 -15.69
C LYS A 447 0.06 -13.33 -15.34
N SER A 448 0.29 -14.27 -16.26
CA SER A 448 1.27 -15.35 -16.05
C SER A 448 2.68 -14.79 -15.86
N MET A 449 3.03 -13.68 -16.51
CA MET A 449 4.31 -12.99 -16.34
C MET A 449 4.48 -12.48 -14.91
N MET A 450 3.46 -11.80 -14.35
CA MET A 450 3.52 -11.28 -12.97
C MET A 450 3.53 -12.41 -11.94
N ALA A 451 2.72 -13.45 -12.14
CA ALA A 451 2.73 -14.63 -11.26
C ALA A 451 4.10 -15.33 -11.29
N LYS A 452 4.71 -15.50 -12.46
CA LYS A 452 6.06 -16.06 -12.62
C LYS A 452 7.13 -15.17 -11.99
N GLN A 453 6.99 -13.84 -12.03
CA GLN A 453 7.89 -12.92 -11.35
C GLN A 453 7.84 -13.13 -9.84
N GLU A 454 6.65 -13.26 -9.24
CA GLU A 454 6.50 -13.57 -7.82
C GLU A 454 7.09 -14.94 -7.48
N ILE A 455 6.78 -15.99 -8.25
CA ILE A 455 7.34 -17.36 -8.10
C ILE A 455 8.86 -17.31 -8.14
N GLY A 456 9.43 -16.63 -9.13
CA GLY A 456 10.88 -16.46 -9.29
C GLY A 456 11.50 -15.78 -8.09
N PHE A 457 10.89 -14.70 -7.62
CA PHE A 457 11.36 -14.00 -6.44
C PHE A 457 11.31 -14.87 -5.17
N VAL A 458 10.17 -15.49 -4.87
CA VAL A 458 10.02 -16.37 -3.70
C VAL A 458 11.03 -17.52 -3.78
N GLY A 459 11.20 -18.12 -4.96
CA GLY A 459 12.13 -19.23 -5.19
C GLY A 459 13.61 -18.85 -5.00
N LEU A 460 14.00 -17.63 -5.33
CA LEU A 460 15.37 -17.13 -5.22
C LEU A 460 15.69 -16.56 -3.82
N ASN A 461 14.71 -15.94 -3.17
CA ASN A 461 14.92 -15.16 -1.95
C ASN A 461 14.57 -15.90 -0.66
N THR A 462 13.68 -16.89 -0.73
CA THR A 462 13.21 -17.65 0.44
C THR A 462 13.51 -19.13 0.36
N ASP A 463 13.30 -19.85 1.47
CA ASP A 463 13.34 -21.32 1.53
C ASP A 463 11.92 -21.91 1.61
N HIS A 464 10.90 -21.12 1.27
CA HIS A 464 9.51 -21.53 1.26
C HIS A 464 9.23 -22.59 0.19
N ASP A 465 8.23 -23.43 0.42
CA ASP A 465 7.74 -24.34 -0.59
C ASP A 465 6.89 -23.58 -1.62
N ILE A 466 7.05 -23.95 -2.88
CA ILE A 466 6.28 -23.39 -4.00
C ILE A 466 5.61 -24.53 -4.74
N ILE A 467 4.30 -24.45 -4.90
CA ILE A 467 3.51 -25.42 -5.64
C ILE A 467 2.69 -24.70 -6.70
N VAL A 468 2.87 -25.08 -7.95
CA VAL A 468 2.14 -24.52 -9.10
C VAL A 468 1.26 -25.59 -9.71
N VAL A 469 0.00 -25.29 -9.98
CA VAL A 469 -0.89 -26.11 -10.79
C VAL A 469 -1.03 -25.43 -12.15
N ASP A 470 -0.58 -26.11 -13.21
CA ASP A 470 -0.35 -25.58 -14.54
C ASP A 470 -1.18 -26.36 -15.60
N PRO A 471 -2.41 -25.93 -15.90
CA PRO A 471 -3.23 -26.57 -16.91
C PRO A 471 -2.85 -26.21 -18.36
N GLU A 472 -2.00 -25.21 -18.56
CA GLU A 472 -1.63 -24.70 -19.90
C GLU A 472 -0.12 -24.88 -20.23
N ARG A 473 0.67 -25.50 -19.35
CA ARG A 473 2.12 -25.78 -19.51
C ARG A 473 2.99 -24.53 -19.70
N GLU A 474 2.68 -23.49 -18.95
CA GLU A 474 3.40 -22.22 -19.07
C GLU A 474 4.58 -22.05 -18.10
N TYR A 475 4.58 -22.72 -16.94
CA TYR A 475 5.51 -22.46 -15.83
C TYR A 475 6.77 -23.32 -15.86
N GLY A 476 6.80 -24.39 -16.66
CA GLY A 476 7.85 -25.39 -16.69
C GLY A 476 9.28 -24.84 -16.83
N PRO A 477 9.59 -23.94 -17.78
CA PRO A 477 10.94 -23.38 -17.94
C PRO A 477 11.46 -22.69 -16.68
N LEU A 478 10.67 -21.81 -16.07
CA LEU A 478 11.03 -21.10 -14.83
C LEU A 478 11.26 -22.07 -13.66
N ILE A 479 10.36 -23.03 -13.47
CA ILE A 479 10.44 -24.01 -12.38
C ILE A 479 11.73 -24.82 -12.46
N ARG A 480 12.11 -25.29 -13.66
CA ARG A 480 13.39 -26.03 -13.88
C ARG A 480 14.60 -25.13 -13.61
N ALA A 481 14.57 -23.86 -14.04
CA ALA A 481 15.65 -22.92 -13.78
C ALA A 481 15.81 -22.63 -12.26
N LEU A 482 14.71 -22.62 -11.52
CA LEU A 482 14.73 -22.53 -10.06
C LEU A 482 15.15 -23.84 -9.36
N GLY A 483 15.49 -24.93 -10.12
CA GLY A 483 15.85 -26.25 -9.60
C GLY A 483 14.65 -26.98 -9.00
N GLY A 484 13.45 -26.60 -9.41
CA GLY A 484 12.21 -27.30 -9.09
C GLY A 484 11.93 -28.47 -10.04
N GLU A 485 10.86 -29.18 -9.76
CA GLU A 485 10.43 -30.37 -10.50
C GLU A 485 9.11 -30.08 -11.23
N VAL A 486 9.05 -30.47 -12.49
CA VAL A 486 7.82 -30.42 -13.30
C VAL A 486 7.28 -31.84 -13.44
N ILE A 487 6.13 -32.08 -12.87
CA ILE A 487 5.45 -33.36 -12.83
C ILE A 487 4.30 -33.30 -13.85
N THR A 488 4.49 -33.93 -14.99
CA THR A 488 3.44 -34.02 -16.02
C THR A 488 2.51 -35.20 -15.70
N ILE A 489 1.23 -34.90 -15.55
CA ILE A 489 0.18 -35.88 -15.28
C ILE A 489 -0.64 -36.08 -16.56
N SER A 490 -0.60 -37.30 -17.12
CA SER A 490 -1.37 -37.62 -18.33
C SER A 490 -1.80 -39.10 -18.32
N ALA A 491 -2.83 -39.40 -19.11
CA ALA A 491 -3.29 -40.78 -19.27
C ALA A 491 -2.26 -41.70 -19.92
N SER A 492 -1.22 -41.17 -20.55
CA SER A 492 -0.30 -41.92 -21.39
C SER A 492 1.14 -42.04 -20.86
N ASN A 493 1.57 -41.23 -19.92
CA ASN A 493 2.97 -41.13 -19.49
C ASN A 493 3.36 -42.02 -18.27
N GLY A 494 2.38 -42.69 -17.64
CA GLY A 494 2.61 -43.56 -16.49
C GLY A 494 2.95 -42.82 -15.18
N SER A 495 2.78 -41.49 -15.12
CA SER A 495 2.92 -40.73 -13.88
C SER A 495 1.56 -40.61 -13.19
N TYR A 496 1.45 -41.14 -11.99
CA TYR A 496 0.20 -41.28 -11.27
C TYR A 496 0.23 -40.54 -9.94
N VAL A 497 -0.89 -39.95 -9.57
CA VAL A 497 -1.19 -39.39 -8.25
C VAL A 497 -2.44 -40.07 -7.70
N ASN A 498 -2.32 -40.73 -6.57
CA ASN A 498 -3.45 -41.39 -5.93
C ASN A 498 -4.40 -40.32 -5.36
N ALA A 499 -5.62 -40.25 -5.92
CA ALA A 499 -6.66 -39.35 -5.43
C ALA A 499 -7.02 -39.60 -3.95
N LEU A 500 -6.84 -40.83 -3.47
CA LEU A 500 -7.19 -41.20 -2.09
C LEU A 500 -5.97 -41.23 -1.14
N ASP A 501 -4.85 -40.66 -1.53
CA ASP A 501 -3.66 -40.59 -0.67
C ASP A 501 -3.95 -39.75 0.60
N ILE A 502 -3.43 -40.19 1.75
CA ILE A 502 -3.68 -39.54 3.05
C ILE A 502 -2.47 -39.76 3.98
N SER A 503 -2.03 -38.71 4.64
CA SER A 503 -1.02 -38.78 5.70
C SER A 503 -1.64 -38.80 7.10
N LYS A 504 -0.85 -39.16 8.10
CA LYS A 504 -1.27 -39.15 9.51
C LYS A 504 -1.67 -37.76 9.98
N GLU A 505 -1.07 -36.75 9.41
CA GLU A 505 -1.23 -35.32 9.74
C GLU A 505 -2.48 -34.68 9.09
N TYR A 506 -3.08 -35.32 8.10
CA TYR A 506 -4.14 -34.80 7.24
C TYR A 506 -5.36 -34.24 8.05
N GLY A 507 -5.66 -34.85 9.18
CA GLY A 507 -6.77 -34.40 10.04
C GLY A 507 -6.51 -33.15 10.87
N ASP A 508 -5.31 -32.60 10.91
CA ASP A 508 -4.93 -31.48 11.76
C ASP A 508 -5.43 -31.60 13.21
N GLY A 509 -5.22 -32.77 13.82
CA GLY A 509 -5.69 -33.10 15.17
C GLY A 509 -7.15 -33.56 15.26
N ARG A 510 -7.88 -33.62 14.16
CA ARG A 510 -9.23 -34.18 14.04
C ARG A 510 -9.18 -35.56 13.35
N ASN A 511 -10.34 -36.21 13.29
CA ASN A 511 -10.42 -37.45 12.52
C ASN A 511 -10.15 -37.17 11.02
N PRO A 512 -9.04 -37.67 10.43
CA PRO A 512 -8.66 -37.41 9.04
C PRO A 512 -9.70 -37.89 8.03
N LEU A 513 -10.52 -38.90 8.39
CA LEU A 513 -11.57 -39.41 7.52
C LEU A 513 -12.66 -38.38 7.21
N VAL A 514 -12.97 -37.47 8.11
CA VAL A 514 -14.01 -36.47 7.88
C VAL A 514 -13.64 -35.58 6.69
N LEU A 515 -12.39 -35.09 6.67
CA LEU A 515 -11.92 -34.27 5.56
C LEU A 515 -11.81 -35.05 4.25
N LYS A 516 -11.31 -36.29 4.36
CA LYS A 516 -11.15 -37.14 3.20
C LYS A 516 -12.48 -37.58 2.61
N SER A 517 -13.50 -37.87 3.46
CA SER A 517 -14.87 -38.15 3.02
C SER A 517 -15.49 -36.96 2.30
N GLU A 518 -15.30 -35.72 2.82
CA GLU A 518 -15.75 -34.50 2.12
C GLU A 518 -15.07 -34.33 0.75
N PHE A 519 -13.78 -34.62 0.65
CA PHE A 519 -13.07 -34.60 -0.63
C PHE A 519 -13.59 -35.67 -1.60
N ILE A 520 -13.79 -36.91 -1.13
CA ILE A 520 -14.30 -38.02 -1.98
C ILE A 520 -15.72 -37.72 -2.46
N MET A 521 -16.58 -37.11 -1.64
CA MET A 521 -17.90 -36.65 -2.08
C MET A 521 -17.78 -35.60 -3.20
N SER A 522 -16.86 -34.61 -3.04
CA SER A 522 -16.60 -33.62 -4.10
C SER A 522 -16.09 -34.26 -5.39
N LEU A 523 -15.22 -35.26 -5.27
CA LEU A 523 -14.69 -36.02 -6.41
C LEU A 523 -15.79 -36.83 -7.11
N CYS A 524 -16.62 -37.55 -6.36
CA CYS A 524 -17.74 -38.30 -6.92
C CYS A 524 -18.76 -37.38 -7.61
N GLU A 525 -19.08 -36.23 -7.06
CA GLU A 525 -19.96 -35.26 -7.70
C GLU A 525 -19.37 -34.74 -9.02
N GLN A 526 -18.06 -34.48 -9.06
CA GLN A 526 -17.40 -34.05 -10.27
C GLN A 526 -17.44 -35.13 -11.38
N LEU A 527 -17.41 -36.41 -10.97
CA LEU A 527 -17.45 -37.56 -11.89
C LEU A 527 -18.86 -37.92 -12.34
N MET A 528 -19.87 -37.77 -11.49
CA MET A 528 -21.26 -38.11 -11.76
C MET A 528 -22.04 -36.98 -12.44
N GLY A 529 -21.63 -35.76 -12.19
CA GLY A 529 -22.34 -34.53 -12.62
C GLY A 529 -22.88 -33.71 -11.46
N ALA A 530 -22.98 -32.39 -11.66
CA ALA A 530 -23.40 -31.46 -10.63
C ALA A 530 -24.87 -31.74 -10.22
N GLY A 531 -25.07 -31.95 -8.91
CA GLY A 531 -26.40 -32.18 -8.32
C GLY A 531 -26.89 -33.62 -8.29
N GLU A 532 -26.14 -34.57 -8.86
CA GLU A 532 -26.50 -35.99 -8.87
C GLU A 532 -26.25 -36.71 -7.51
N ILE A 533 -25.56 -36.07 -6.57
CA ILE A 533 -25.27 -36.65 -5.24
C ILE A 533 -26.27 -36.13 -4.19
N GLY A 534 -27.29 -36.93 -3.90
CA GLY A 534 -28.24 -36.70 -2.81
C GLY A 534 -27.82 -37.25 -1.46
N ALA A 535 -28.76 -37.30 -0.51
CA ALA A 535 -28.50 -37.74 0.85
C ALA A 535 -28.16 -39.25 0.95
N LYS A 536 -28.70 -40.09 0.05
CA LYS A 536 -28.45 -41.53 0.00
C LYS A 536 -27.04 -41.81 -0.49
N GLU A 537 -26.67 -41.19 -1.59
CA GLU A 537 -25.35 -41.29 -2.22
C GLU A 537 -24.27 -40.85 -1.22
N LYS A 538 -24.45 -39.74 -0.53
CA LYS A 538 -23.53 -39.26 0.52
C LYS A 538 -23.30 -40.29 1.64
N SER A 539 -24.39 -40.88 2.13
CA SER A 539 -24.29 -41.88 3.21
C SER A 539 -23.55 -43.14 2.77
N ILE A 540 -23.71 -43.57 1.49
CA ILE A 540 -23.03 -44.73 0.94
C ILE A 540 -21.54 -44.41 0.71
N ILE A 541 -21.23 -43.26 0.11
CA ILE A 541 -19.84 -42.83 -0.12
C ILE A 541 -19.09 -42.72 1.19
N ASP A 542 -19.66 -42.09 2.23
CA ASP A 542 -19.04 -41.96 3.54
C ASP A 542 -18.76 -43.33 4.19
N ARG A 543 -19.74 -44.25 4.16
CA ARG A 543 -19.60 -45.61 4.66
C ARG A 543 -18.51 -46.38 3.94
N CYS A 544 -18.48 -46.37 2.60
CA CYS A 544 -17.45 -47.04 1.82
C CYS A 544 -16.07 -46.43 2.06
N THR A 545 -15.98 -45.08 2.14
CA THR A 545 -14.75 -44.39 2.55
C THR A 545 -14.24 -44.91 3.89
N ALA A 546 -15.08 -44.95 4.93
CA ALA A 546 -14.68 -45.50 6.22
C ALA A 546 -14.20 -46.96 6.15
N ASN A 547 -14.83 -47.77 5.29
CA ASN A 547 -14.48 -49.18 5.11
C ASN A 547 -13.07 -49.35 4.53
N ILE A 548 -12.77 -48.67 3.42
CA ILE A 548 -11.47 -48.82 2.72
C ILE A 548 -10.30 -48.32 3.55
N TYR A 549 -10.50 -47.27 4.33
CA TYR A 549 -9.44 -46.71 5.17
C TYR A 549 -9.29 -47.39 6.53
N ARG A 550 -10.20 -48.30 6.95
CA ARG A 550 -10.25 -48.91 8.28
C ARG A 550 -8.94 -49.61 8.68
N LYS A 551 -8.25 -50.26 7.73
CA LYS A 551 -6.96 -50.97 8.00
C LYS A 551 -5.83 -49.96 8.00
N TYR A 552 -5.75 -49.09 7.01
CA TYR A 552 -4.65 -48.16 6.78
C TYR A 552 -4.50 -47.15 7.93
N ILE A 553 -5.59 -46.52 8.38
CA ILE A 553 -5.54 -45.47 9.42
C ILE A 553 -5.05 -46.00 10.78
N ARG A 554 -5.16 -47.32 11.06
CA ARG A 554 -4.72 -47.84 12.35
C ARG A 554 -3.21 -47.71 12.55
N LYS A 555 -2.43 -47.79 11.50
CA LYS A 555 -0.96 -47.78 11.58
C LYS A 555 -0.30 -46.82 10.59
N TYR A 556 -0.99 -46.40 9.52
CA TYR A 556 -0.44 -45.67 8.37
C TYR A 556 0.77 -46.42 7.74
N GLU A 557 0.70 -47.76 7.70
CA GLU A 557 1.70 -48.63 7.10
C GLU A 557 1.13 -49.31 5.86
N GLY A 558 1.97 -49.50 4.83
CA GLY A 558 1.56 -50.07 3.54
C GLY A 558 0.99 -49.01 2.58
N ASP A 559 0.39 -49.49 1.52
CA ASP A 559 -0.17 -48.63 0.48
C ASP A 559 -1.54 -48.07 0.90
N PRO A 560 -1.79 -46.76 0.74
CA PRO A 560 -3.10 -46.18 0.98
C PRO A 560 -4.14 -46.71 -0.02
N PRO A 561 -5.45 -46.71 0.31
CA PRO A 561 -6.48 -47.15 -0.62
C PRO A 561 -6.50 -46.26 -1.88
N THR A 562 -6.99 -46.82 -2.97
CA THR A 562 -7.12 -46.19 -4.28
C THR A 562 -8.59 -46.04 -4.68
N LEU A 563 -8.89 -45.30 -5.74
CA LEU A 563 -10.25 -45.19 -6.30
C LEU A 563 -10.78 -46.61 -6.72
N LYS A 564 -9.91 -47.52 -7.10
CA LYS A 564 -10.30 -48.88 -7.39
C LYS A 564 -10.80 -49.63 -6.15
N ASP A 565 -10.18 -49.43 -4.99
CA ASP A 565 -10.64 -50.01 -3.74
C ASP A 565 -12.01 -49.46 -3.33
N LEU A 566 -12.29 -48.15 -3.61
CA LEU A 566 -13.59 -47.56 -3.40
C LEU A 566 -14.64 -48.18 -4.34
N TYR A 567 -14.32 -48.30 -5.62
CA TYR A 567 -15.16 -48.95 -6.61
C TYR A 567 -15.51 -50.39 -6.19
N ASP A 568 -14.51 -51.20 -5.79
CA ASP A 568 -14.69 -52.56 -5.35
C ASP A 568 -15.56 -52.67 -4.09
N ASP A 569 -15.44 -51.73 -3.14
CA ASP A 569 -16.29 -51.69 -1.93
C ASP A 569 -17.73 -51.26 -2.24
N LEU A 570 -17.94 -50.32 -3.18
CA LEU A 570 -19.26 -49.92 -3.66
C LEU A 570 -19.98 -51.09 -4.33
N MET A 571 -19.28 -51.88 -5.15
CA MET A 571 -19.83 -53.07 -5.82
C MET A 571 -20.19 -54.18 -4.83
N ARG A 572 -19.64 -54.22 -3.63
CA ARG A 572 -19.96 -55.18 -2.55
C ARG A 572 -21.21 -54.78 -1.75
N GLN A 573 -21.66 -53.53 -1.88
CA GLN A 573 -22.88 -53.07 -1.18
C GLN A 573 -24.14 -53.70 -1.78
N LYS A 574 -25.16 -53.82 -0.97
CA LYS A 574 -26.44 -54.44 -1.40
C LYS A 574 -27.42 -53.42 -2.04
N GLU A 575 -27.19 -52.16 -1.82
CA GLU A 575 -28.07 -51.08 -2.26
C GLU A 575 -27.86 -50.80 -3.77
N PRO A 576 -28.91 -50.70 -4.58
CA PRO A 576 -28.79 -50.36 -6.00
C PRO A 576 -28.09 -49.03 -6.27
N VAL A 577 -28.30 -48.03 -5.41
CA VAL A 577 -27.65 -46.74 -5.49
C VAL A 577 -26.10 -46.84 -5.40
N ALA A 578 -25.57 -47.80 -4.63
CA ALA A 578 -24.15 -48.04 -4.58
C ALA A 578 -23.57 -48.54 -5.91
N HIS A 579 -24.32 -49.37 -6.63
CA HIS A 579 -23.93 -49.89 -7.93
C HIS A 579 -24.07 -48.76 -9.02
N GLU A 580 -25.02 -47.83 -8.90
CA GLU A 580 -25.11 -46.66 -9.76
C GLU A 580 -23.89 -45.75 -9.61
N ILE A 581 -23.46 -45.50 -8.36
CA ILE A 581 -22.24 -44.75 -8.07
C ILE A 581 -21.04 -45.48 -8.65
N ALA A 582 -20.90 -46.81 -8.43
CA ALA A 582 -19.80 -47.62 -8.95
C ALA A 582 -19.77 -47.55 -10.50
N LEU A 583 -20.91 -47.68 -11.17
CA LEU A 583 -21.00 -47.60 -12.63
C LEU A 583 -20.52 -46.24 -13.16
N ALA A 584 -20.86 -45.14 -12.48
CA ALA A 584 -20.36 -43.81 -12.81
C ALA A 584 -18.86 -43.65 -12.63
N LEU A 585 -18.23 -44.39 -11.65
CA LEU A 585 -16.82 -44.38 -11.42
C LEU A 585 -16.03 -45.36 -12.30
N GLU A 586 -16.68 -46.30 -13.03
CA GLU A 586 -16.03 -47.35 -13.78
C GLU A 586 -15.02 -46.84 -14.79
N LEU A 587 -15.38 -45.81 -15.56
CA LEU A 587 -14.52 -45.17 -16.55
C LEU A 587 -13.20 -44.68 -15.95
N PHE A 588 -13.23 -44.21 -14.72
CA PHE A 588 -12.12 -43.55 -13.99
C PHE A 588 -11.36 -44.51 -13.08
N THR A 589 -11.79 -45.76 -12.96
CA THR A 589 -11.18 -46.78 -12.09
C THR A 589 -10.61 -47.98 -12.87
N THR A 590 -11.42 -48.63 -13.68
CA THR A 590 -11.05 -49.77 -14.51
C THR A 590 -11.07 -49.46 -16.02
N GLY A 591 -11.67 -48.35 -16.42
CA GLY A 591 -11.72 -47.86 -17.77
C GLY A 591 -10.49 -47.09 -18.23
N SER A 592 -10.57 -46.39 -19.38
CA SER A 592 -9.44 -45.76 -20.05
C SER A 592 -8.96 -44.45 -19.39
N LEU A 593 -9.72 -43.87 -18.47
CA LEU A 593 -9.41 -42.61 -17.80
C LEU A 593 -8.94 -42.81 -16.34
N ASN A 594 -8.26 -43.87 -16.04
CA ASN A 594 -7.90 -44.37 -14.69
C ASN A 594 -6.66 -43.67 -14.07
N VAL A 595 -6.25 -42.52 -14.54
CA VAL A 595 -5.02 -41.82 -14.11
C VAL A 595 -4.90 -41.64 -12.59
N PHE A 596 -6.02 -41.41 -11.90
CA PHE A 596 -6.09 -41.15 -10.47
C PHE A 596 -6.46 -42.38 -9.63
N ALA A 597 -6.52 -43.56 -10.25
CA ALA A 597 -6.85 -44.83 -9.59
C ALA A 597 -5.64 -45.69 -9.21
N HIS A 598 -4.45 -45.19 -9.49
CA HIS A 598 -3.19 -45.88 -9.20
C HIS A 598 -2.49 -45.31 -7.97
N GLN A 599 -1.54 -46.05 -7.39
CA GLN A 599 -0.69 -45.55 -6.33
C GLN A 599 0.20 -44.41 -6.84
N THR A 600 0.48 -43.42 -5.98
CA THR A 600 1.39 -42.32 -6.31
C THR A 600 2.79 -42.88 -6.57
N ASN A 601 3.32 -42.64 -7.77
CA ASN A 601 4.64 -43.07 -8.19
C ASN A 601 5.61 -41.93 -8.51
N ILE A 602 5.21 -40.67 -8.24
CA ILE A 602 6.02 -39.49 -8.45
C ILE A 602 6.68 -39.02 -7.14
N ASP A 603 7.87 -38.44 -7.25
CA ASP A 603 8.56 -37.87 -6.09
C ASP A 603 8.08 -36.42 -5.85
N THR A 604 7.38 -36.21 -4.77
CA THR A 604 6.84 -34.86 -4.38
C THR A 604 7.66 -34.19 -3.29
N ARG A 605 8.92 -34.60 -3.06
CA ARG A 605 9.76 -34.06 -1.96
C ARG A 605 10.43 -32.73 -2.28
N ASN A 606 10.58 -32.39 -3.56
CA ASN A 606 11.14 -31.07 -3.92
C ASN A 606 10.33 -29.93 -3.34
N ARG A 607 11.01 -28.86 -2.90
CA ARG A 607 10.32 -27.68 -2.36
C ARG A 607 9.60 -26.86 -3.43
N ILE A 608 10.02 -26.94 -4.69
CA ILE A 608 9.43 -26.25 -5.83
C ILE A 608 8.87 -27.31 -6.78
N ILE A 609 7.55 -27.37 -6.92
CA ILE A 609 6.86 -28.35 -7.76
C ILE A 609 5.86 -27.64 -8.66
N CYS A 610 5.84 -28.05 -9.92
CA CYS A 610 4.80 -27.69 -10.89
C CYS A 610 4.07 -28.95 -11.35
N TYR A 611 2.78 -29.01 -11.13
CA TYR A 611 1.90 -30.04 -11.67
C TYR A 611 1.40 -29.60 -13.05
N ASP A 612 1.98 -30.12 -14.10
CA ASP A 612 1.54 -29.94 -15.49
C ASP A 612 0.43 -30.93 -15.78
N ILE A 613 -0.78 -30.41 -15.96
CA ILE A 613 -2.00 -31.19 -16.20
C ILE A 613 -2.61 -30.93 -17.60
N GLN A 614 -1.86 -30.34 -18.53
CA GLN A 614 -2.35 -30.02 -19.87
C GLN A 614 -2.84 -31.25 -20.63
N ASP A 615 -2.14 -32.36 -20.53
CA ASP A 615 -2.45 -33.60 -21.29
C ASP A 615 -3.59 -34.42 -20.68
N LEU A 616 -4.24 -33.96 -19.60
CA LEU A 616 -5.40 -34.66 -19.03
C LEU A 616 -6.65 -34.58 -19.91
N GLY A 617 -6.70 -33.64 -20.88
CA GLY A 617 -7.88 -33.35 -21.68
C GLY A 617 -8.98 -32.63 -20.89
N GLU A 618 -9.91 -32.02 -21.58
CA GLU A 618 -10.91 -31.12 -20.99
C GLU A 618 -11.81 -31.79 -19.94
N ASN A 619 -12.12 -33.08 -20.09
CA ASN A 619 -12.99 -33.82 -19.17
C ASN A 619 -12.30 -34.16 -17.84
N LEU A 620 -10.96 -34.36 -17.84
CA LEU A 620 -10.19 -34.73 -16.65
C LEU A 620 -9.51 -33.52 -15.97
N LYS A 621 -9.38 -32.37 -16.64
CA LYS A 621 -8.78 -31.17 -16.05
C LYS A 621 -9.45 -30.76 -14.73
N PRO A 622 -10.79 -30.66 -14.61
CA PRO A 622 -11.43 -30.27 -13.33
C PRO A 622 -11.19 -31.30 -12.23
N ILE A 623 -11.15 -32.60 -12.59
CA ILE A 623 -10.84 -33.68 -11.66
C ILE A 623 -9.40 -33.60 -11.21
N GLY A 624 -8.46 -33.37 -12.14
CA GLY A 624 -7.05 -33.18 -11.87
C GLY A 624 -6.81 -32.02 -10.91
N LEU A 625 -7.47 -30.87 -11.15
CA LEU A 625 -7.41 -29.71 -10.25
C LEU A 625 -7.87 -30.06 -8.83
N LEU A 626 -8.96 -30.81 -8.68
CA LEU A 626 -9.48 -31.21 -7.37
C LEU A 626 -8.53 -32.18 -6.65
N VAL A 627 -7.99 -33.16 -7.35
CA VAL A 627 -7.01 -34.13 -6.82
C VAL A 627 -5.72 -33.42 -6.41
N MET A 628 -5.23 -32.48 -7.23
CA MET A 628 -4.04 -31.68 -6.89
C MET A 628 -4.29 -30.82 -5.67
N LEU A 629 -5.46 -30.17 -5.54
CA LEU A 629 -5.78 -29.36 -4.37
C LEU A 629 -5.80 -30.17 -3.07
N ASP A 630 -6.30 -31.41 -3.09
CA ASP A 630 -6.25 -32.31 -1.93
C ASP A 630 -4.81 -32.72 -1.60
N SER A 631 -4.00 -33.07 -2.60
CA SER A 631 -2.57 -33.38 -2.43
C SER A 631 -1.80 -32.16 -1.86
N ILE A 632 -2.11 -30.96 -2.34
CA ILE A 632 -1.55 -29.69 -1.84
C ILE A 632 -1.95 -29.47 -0.38
N LEU A 633 -3.22 -29.66 -0.02
CA LEU A 633 -3.72 -29.54 1.35
C LEU A 633 -2.94 -30.48 2.29
N ASN A 634 -2.74 -31.73 1.88
CA ASN A 634 -1.95 -32.72 2.64
C ASN A 634 -0.52 -32.21 2.88
N ARG A 635 0.13 -31.64 1.85
CA ARG A 635 1.48 -31.08 1.96
C ARG A 635 1.53 -29.82 2.83
N VAL A 636 0.59 -28.90 2.68
CA VAL A 636 0.50 -27.67 3.49
C VAL A 636 0.36 -28.00 4.98
N ILE A 637 -0.45 -29.00 5.32
CA ILE A 637 -0.60 -29.45 6.70
C ILE A 637 0.72 -30.02 7.26
N ARG A 638 1.45 -30.81 6.47
CA ARG A 638 2.77 -31.34 6.84
C ARG A 638 3.80 -30.22 7.02
N ASN A 639 3.85 -29.27 6.08
CA ASN A 639 4.77 -28.13 6.13
C ASN A 639 4.54 -27.25 7.35
N ARG A 640 3.28 -27.00 7.71
CA ARG A 640 2.90 -26.28 8.93
C ARG A 640 3.55 -26.88 10.17
N GLN A 641 3.52 -28.22 10.32
CA GLN A 641 4.12 -28.89 11.48
C GLN A 641 5.64 -28.75 11.50
N GLN A 642 6.26 -28.54 10.35
CA GLN A 642 7.70 -28.29 10.20
C GLN A 642 8.06 -26.79 10.28
N GLY A 643 7.08 -25.90 10.47
CA GLY A 643 7.28 -24.47 10.48
C GLY A 643 7.65 -23.88 9.11
N ARG A 644 7.32 -24.56 8.01
CA ARG A 644 7.60 -24.12 6.65
C ARG A 644 6.42 -23.38 6.06
N TYR A 645 6.70 -22.27 5.39
CA TYR A 645 5.71 -21.51 4.63
C TYR A 645 5.51 -22.14 3.25
N THR A 646 4.30 -22.09 2.68
CA THR A 646 3.97 -22.67 1.38
C THR A 646 3.22 -21.68 0.52
N HIS A 647 3.73 -21.39 -0.69
CA HIS A 647 3.05 -20.59 -1.70
C HIS A 647 2.42 -21.53 -2.75
N VAL A 648 1.12 -21.43 -2.93
CA VAL A 648 0.34 -22.21 -3.87
C VAL A 648 -0.19 -21.32 -4.97
N TYR A 649 0.11 -21.64 -6.21
CA TYR A 649 -0.38 -20.93 -7.39
C TYR A 649 -1.25 -21.86 -8.21
N ILE A 650 -2.48 -21.45 -8.51
CA ILE A 650 -3.43 -22.22 -9.31
C ILE A 650 -3.79 -21.37 -10.52
N ASP A 651 -3.31 -21.82 -11.68
CA ASP A 651 -3.69 -21.20 -12.94
C ASP A 651 -5.07 -21.70 -13.38
N GLU A 652 -5.79 -20.86 -14.10
CA GLU A 652 -7.18 -21.08 -14.54
C GLU A 652 -8.10 -21.51 -13.39
N ILE A 653 -8.02 -20.79 -12.25
CA ILE A 653 -8.79 -21.11 -11.02
C ILE A 653 -10.30 -21.11 -11.24
N TYR A 654 -10.81 -20.44 -12.28
CA TYR A 654 -12.25 -20.43 -12.62
C TYR A 654 -12.83 -21.82 -12.85
N LEU A 655 -12.00 -22.79 -13.27
CA LEU A 655 -12.40 -24.20 -13.48
C LEU A 655 -12.97 -24.86 -12.22
N PHE A 656 -12.69 -24.32 -11.03
CA PHE A 656 -13.31 -24.79 -9.79
C PHE A 656 -14.74 -24.28 -9.59
N PHE A 657 -15.12 -23.18 -10.24
CA PHE A 657 -16.40 -22.49 -10.02
C PHE A 657 -17.42 -22.78 -11.11
N ALA A 658 -16.95 -23.03 -12.33
CA ALA A 658 -17.79 -23.26 -13.50
C ALA A 658 -17.46 -24.60 -14.17
N SER A 659 -18.48 -25.32 -14.61
CA SER A 659 -18.35 -26.52 -15.44
C SER A 659 -19.08 -26.29 -16.76
N PRO A 660 -18.59 -26.81 -17.90
CA PRO A 660 -19.34 -26.77 -19.15
C PRO A 660 -20.71 -27.42 -18.97
N GLY A 661 -21.77 -26.65 -19.01
CA GLY A 661 -23.14 -27.15 -18.89
C GLY A 661 -23.70 -27.64 -20.24
N VAL A 662 -24.76 -28.47 -20.19
CA VAL A 662 -25.47 -28.92 -21.37
C VAL A 662 -26.13 -27.72 -22.08
N GLY A 663 -25.78 -27.50 -23.36
CA GLY A 663 -26.34 -26.40 -24.17
C GLY A 663 -25.55 -25.09 -24.10
N GLY A 664 -24.26 -25.12 -23.66
CA GLY A 664 -23.36 -23.94 -23.69
C GLY A 664 -23.57 -22.93 -22.55
N LYS A 665 -24.33 -23.27 -21.52
CA LYS A 665 -24.45 -22.48 -20.29
C LYS A 665 -23.56 -23.10 -19.22
N SER A 666 -22.67 -22.33 -18.63
CA SER A 666 -21.86 -22.77 -17.50
C SER A 666 -22.74 -23.17 -16.29
N ALA A 667 -22.52 -24.35 -15.74
CA ALA A 667 -23.17 -24.82 -14.52
C ALA A 667 -22.26 -24.54 -13.33
N ILE A 668 -22.82 -24.14 -12.18
CA ILE A 668 -22.06 -23.88 -10.97
C ILE A 668 -21.67 -25.21 -10.33
N ASN A 669 -20.36 -25.38 -10.07
CA ASN A 669 -19.82 -26.55 -9.40
C ASN A 669 -19.74 -26.32 -7.87
N ASN A 670 -20.81 -26.66 -7.17
CA ASN A 670 -20.94 -26.31 -5.74
C ASN A 670 -19.90 -26.98 -4.84
N TYR A 671 -19.62 -28.27 -4.99
CA TYR A 671 -18.73 -29.00 -4.08
C TYR A 671 -17.26 -28.67 -4.30
N SER A 672 -16.82 -28.57 -5.54
CA SER A 672 -15.44 -28.17 -5.84
C SER A 672 -15.13 -26.76 -5.37
N SER A 673 -16.07 -25.83 -5.56
CA SER A 673 -15.94 -24.45 -5.07
C SER A 673 -15.97 -24.38 -3.54
N GLU A 674 -16.82 -25.17 -2.87
CA GLU A 674 -16.82 -25.27 -1.40
C GLU A 674 -15.53 -25.87 -0.84
N PHE A 675 -14.98 -26.92 -1.49
CA PHE A 675 -13.73 -27.52 -1.08
C PHE A 675 -12.55 -26.54 -1.24
N LEU A 676 -12.48 -25.84 -2.36
CA LEU A 676 -11.50 -24.77 -2.57
C LEU A 676 -11.63 -23.67 -1.50
N TYR A 677 -12.84 -23.24 -1.18
CA TYR A 677 -13.08 -22.22 -0.16
C TYR A 677 -12.68 -22.68 1.25
N LYS A 678 -12.92 -23.96 1.57
CA LYS A 678 -12.42 -24.57 2.81
C LYS A 678 -10.89 -24.55 2.87
N CYS A 679 -10.21 -24.88 1.77
CA CYS A 679 -8.75 -24.78 1.65
C CYS A 679 -8.29 -23.33 1.80
N TRP A 680 -8.95 -22.38 1.12
CA TRP A 680 -8.67 -20.94 1.22
C TRP A 680 -8.70 -20.45 2.67
N LYS A 681 -9.76 -20.77 3.41
CA LYS A 681 -9.87 -20.39 4.83
C LYS A 681 -8.81 -21.06 5.73
N ARG A 682 -8.40 -22.28 5.43
CA ARG A 682 -7.47 -23.05 6.25
C ARG A 682 -6.01 -22.66 6.00
N PHE A 683 -5.63 -22.42 4.76
CA PHE A 683 -4.26 -22.12 4.36
C PHE A 683 -3.71 -20.90 5.10
N ARG A 684 -4.53 -19.87 5.31
CA ARG A 684 -4.19 -18.72 6.15
C ARG A 684 -3.66 -19.12 7.53
N LYS A 685 -4.27 -20.14 8.16
CA LYS A 685 -3.87 -20.64 9.50
C LYS A 685 -2.69 -21.62 9.44
N TYR A 686 -2.31 -22.06 8.25
CA TYR A 686 -1.31 -23.10 8.02
C TYR A 686 0.00 -22.58 7.43
N TYR A 687 0.27 -21.28 7.60
CA TYR A 687 1.43 -20.63 6.98
C TYR A 687 1.49 -20.91 5.47
N ALA A 688 0.36 -20.72 4.79
CA ALA A 688 0.29 -20.91 3.36
C ALA A 688 -0.54 -19.80 2.70
N THR A 689 -0.07 -19.35 1.53
CA THR A 689 -0.81 -18.46 0.64
C THR A 689 -1.33 -19.25 -0.56
N LEU A 690 -2.55 -18.95 -0.98
CA LEU A 690 -3.14 -19.44 -2.21
C LEU A 690 -3.35 -18.27 -3.15
N THR A 691 -2.82 -18.39 -4.36
CA THR A 691 -2.93 -17.39 -5.42
C THR A 691 -3.65 -18.01 -6.60
N GLY A 692 -4.82 -17.49 -6.93
CA GLY A 692 -5.56 -17.85 -8.13
C GLY A 692 -5.19 -16.95 -9.30
N ILE A 693 -5.09 -17.52 -10.50
CA ILE A 693 -4.86 -16.78 -11.73
C ILE A 693 -6.04 -17.09 -12.66
N THR A 694 -6.65 -16.06 -13.25
CA THR A 694 -7.81 -16.27 -14.15
C THR A 694 -7.94 -15.18 -15.20
N GLN A 695 -8.42 -15.56 -16.36
CA GLN A 695 -8.86 -14.66 -17.42
C GLN A 695 -10.39 -14.50 -17.47
N ASN A 696 -11.14 -15.39 -16.82
CA ASN A 696 -12.60 -15.45 -16.84
C ASN A 696 -13.17 -14.94 -15.50
N VAL A 697 -13.18 -13.63 -15.32
CA VAL A 697 -13.68 -13.00 -14.08
C VAL A 697 -15.19 -13.17 -13.95
N GLU A 698 -15.94 -13.00 -15.04
CA GLU A 698 -17.39 -13.16 -15.07
C GLU A 698 -17.82 -14.55 -14.58
N GLU A 699 -17.17 -15.63 -15.09
CA GLU A 699 -17.47 -17.01 -14.66
C GLU A 699 -17.16 -17.24 -13.18
N CYS A 700 -16.07 -16.67 -12.65
CA CYS A 700 -15.78 -16.71 -11.23
C CYS A 700 -16.89 -16.02 -10.41
N LEU A 701 -17.34 -14.84 -10.84
CA LEU A 701 -18.34 -14.04 -10.12
C LEU A 701 -19.77 -14.58 -10.19
N LEU A 702 -20.04 -15.60 -11.03
CA LEU A 702 -21.30 -16.36 -10.97
C LEU A 702 -21.44 -17.17 -9.68
N SER A 703 -20.33 -17.57 -9.06
CA SER A 703 -20.31 -18.31 -7.80
C SER A 703 -20.29 -17.38 -6.59
N ASP A 704 -21.24 -17.51 -5.66
CA ASP A 704 -21.22 -16.78 -4.38
C ASP A 704 -19.98 -17.10 -3.57
N THR A 705 -19.47 -18.31 -3.66
CA THR A 705 -18.23 -18.75 -3.01
C THR A 705 -17.02 -17.99 -3.56
N ALA A 706 -16.92 -17.84 -4.88
CA ALA A 706 -15.85 -17.04 -5.48
C ALA A 706 -15.96 -15.57 -5.09
N ARG A 707 -17.18 -14.97 -5.12
CA ARG A 707 -17.39 -13.59 -4.65
C ARG A 707 -16.89 -13.37 -3.22
N LEU A 708 -17.14 -14.33 -2.32
CA LEU A 708 -16.66 -14.29 -0.95
C LEU A 708 -15.11 -14.40 -0.88
N MET A 709 -14.48 -15.20 -1.75
CA MET A 709 -13.02 -15.28 -1.83
C MET A 709 -12.42 -13.96 -2.31
N PHE A 710 -12.98 -13.35 -3.36
CA PHE A 710 -12.57 -12.04 -3.86
C PHE A 710 -12.68 -10.94 -2.79
N ALA A 711 -13.85 -10.83 -2.15
CA ALA A 711 -14.12 -9.81 -1.13
C ALA A 711 -13.19 -9.93 0.10
N ASN A 712 -12.78 -11.16 0.43
CA ASN A 712 -11.89 -11.43 1.56
C ASN A 712 -10.40 -11.47 1.18
N SER A 713 -10.04 -11.24 -0.08
CA SER A 713 -8.65 -11.19 -0.53
C SER A 713 -8.04 -9.82 -0.26
N GLU A 714 -6.93 -9.81 0.45
CA GLU A 714 -6.18 -8.58 0.72
C GLU A 714 -5.19 -8.25 -0.40
N PHE A 715 -4.89 -9.22 -1.29
CA PHE A 715 -3.99 -9.02 -2.42
C PHE A 715 -4.69 -9.32 -3.74
N LEU A 716 -4.85 -8.31 -4.61
CA LEU A 716 -5.45 -8.46 -5.94
C LEU A 716 -4.62 -7.70 -6.98
N VAL A 717 -4.40 -8.32 -8.12
CA VAL A 717 -3.79 -7.70 -9.28
C VAL A 717 -4.78 -7.74 -10.43
N LEU A 718 -5.22 -6.57 -10.86
CA LEU A 718 -6.12 -6.38 -11.99
C LEU A 718 -5.31 -5.81 -13.15
N LEU A 719 -5.13 -6.59 -14.18
CA LEU A 719 -4.56 -6.15 -15.44
C LEU A 719 -5.70 -5.76 -16.41
N ASN A 720 -5.43 -5.61 -17.69
CA ASN A 720 -6.47 -5.26 -18.66
C ASN A 720 -7.71 -6.16 -18.54
N GLN A 721 -8.89 -5.57 -18.43
CA GLN A 721 -10.17 -6.25 -18.20
C GLN A 721 -11.14 -6.08 -19.40
N ALA A 722 -12.00 -7.08 -19.61
CA ALA A 722 -13.13 -6.92 -20.51
C ALA A 722 -14.13 -5.87 -19.97
N PRO A 723 -14.87 -5.15 -20.84
CA PRO A 723 -15.81 -4.12 -20.38
C PRO A 723 -16.88 -4.62 -19.40
N THR A 724 -17.36 -5.86 -19.56
CA THR A 724 -18.32 -6.52 -18.67
C THR A 724 -17.75 -6.74 -17.27
N ASP A 725 -16.54 -7.30 -17.20
CA ASP A 725 -15.85 -7.62 -15.95
C ASP A 725 -15.51 -6.36 -15.17
N ARG A 726 -15.15 -5.28 -15.87
CA ARG A 726 -14.78 -3.99 -15.29
C ARG A 726 -15.89 -3.41 -14.42
N ALA A 727 -17.14 -3.44 -14.88
CA ALA A 727 -18.27 -2.89 -14.14
C ALA A 727 -18.57 -3.68 -12.85
N GLU A 728 -18.42 -5.00 -12.89
CA GLU A 728 -18.60 -5.88 -11.72
C GLU A 728 -17.44 -5.68 -10.69
N LEU A 729 -16.21 -5.62 -11.18
CA LEU A 729 -15.03 -5.39 -10.35
C LEU A 729 -15.04 -4.00 -9.69
N ALA A 730 -15.48 -2.96 -10.40
CA ALA A 730 -15.64 -1.62 -9.85
C ALA A 730 -16.57 -1.61 -8.63
N LYS A 731 -17.70 -2.30 -8.71
CA LYS A 731 -18.64 -2.44 -7.58
C LYS A 731 -18.06 -3.26 -6.43
N LEU A 732 -17.37 -4.35 -6.75
CA LEU A 732 -16.81 -5.25 -5.74
C LEU A 732 -15.68 -4.59 -4.92
N LEU A 733 -14.90 -3.71 -5.56
CA LEU A 733 -13.72 -3.07 -4.98
C LEU A 733 -13.98 -1.63 -4.53
N ASP A 734 -15.18 -1.11 -4.75
CA ASP A 734 -15.52 0.32 -4.53
C ASP A 734 -14.52 1.25 -5.24
N ALA A 735 -14.16 0.88 -6.49
CA ALA A 735 -13.18 1.59 -7.28
C ALA A 735 -13.84 2.68 -8.13
N SER A 736 -13.18 3.84 -8.23
CA SER A 736 -13.63 4.94 -9.08
C SER A 736 -13.44 4.64 -10.58
N ASP A 737 -14.18 5.36 -11.42
CA ASP A 737 -14.00 5.27 -12.89
C ASP A 737 -12.55 5.62 -13.29
N ALA A 738 -11.96 6.63 -12.66
CA ALA A 738 -10.57 7.03 -12.90
C ALA A 738 -9.56 5.92 -12.53
N GLN A 739 -9.83 5.13 -11.48
CA GLN A 739 -9.04 3.94 -11.19
C GLN A 739 -9.28 2.85 -12.23
N MET A 740 -10.54 2.60 -12.60
CA MET A 740 -10.89 1.56 -13.60
C MET A 740 -10.37 1.88 -15.01
N ASP A 741 -10.05 3.12 -15.32
CA ASP A 741 -9.40 3.49 -16.59
C ASP A 741 -8.00 2.85 -16.73
N TYR A 742 -7.29 2.59 -15.63
CA TYR A 742 -6.00 1.91 -15.66
C TYR A 742 -6.06 0.42 -16.03
N VAL A 743 -7.26 -0.18 -16.05
CA VAL A 743 -7.52 -1.56 -16.51
C VAL A 743 -8.34 -1.61 -17.78
N SER A 744 -8.55 -0.46 -18.45
CA SER A 744 -9.28 -0.32 -19.71
C SER A 744 -8.30 -0.14 -20.85
N ASP A 745 -8.25 -1.08 -21.79
CA ASP A 745 -7.32 -1.07 -22.94
C ASP A 745 -5.84 -0.86 -22.51
N ALA A 746 -5.53 -1.31 -21.30
CA ALA A 746 -4.21 -1.14 -20.70
C ALA A 746 -3.16 -1.99 -21.41
N PRO A 747 -1.92 -1.48 -21.61
CA PRO A 747 -0.80 -2.29 -22.09
C PRO A 747 -0.49 -3.45 -21.15
N ALA A 748 0.18 -4.50 -21.66
CA ALA A 748 0.60 -5.62 -20.83
C ALA A 748 1.49 -5.14 -19.67
N GLY A 749 1.20 -5.62 -18.46
CA GLY A 749 1.91 -5.23 -17.24
C GLY A 749 1.41 -3.93 -16.59
N HIS A 750 0.39 -3.30 -17.14
CA HIS A 750 -0.27 -2.14 -16.54
C HIS A 750 -1.60 -2.55 -15.89
N GLY A 751 -1.96 -1.92 -14.79
CA GLY A 751 -3.21 -2.24 -14.11
C GLY A 751 -3.37 -1.60 -12.74
N LEU A 752 -4.20 -2.24 -11.90
CA LEU A 752 -4.43 -1.88 -10.51
C LEU A 752 -3.93 -2.99 -9.59
N ILE A 753 -3.29 -2.63 -8.49
CA ILE A 753 -2.90 -3.54 -7.43
C ILE A 753 -3.56 -3.13 -6.12
N LYS A 754 -4.22 -4.10 -5.48
CA LYS A 754 -4.79 -3.96 -4.14
C LYS A 754 -3.91 -4.67 -3.14
N VAL A 755 -3.53 -3.96 -2.09
CA VAL A 755 -2.78 -4.50 -0.94
C VAL A 755 -3.45 -4.00 0.34
N GLY A 756 -4.14 -4.89 1.04
CA GLY A 756 -5.00 -4.50 2.16
C GLY A 756 -6.12 -3.55 1.73
N SER A 757 -6.14 -2.35 2.29
CA SER A 757 -7.06 -1.26 1.92
C SER A 757 -6.55 -0.39 0.75
N CYS A 758 -5.25 -0.48 0.41
CA CYS A 758 -4.66 0.32 -0.65
C CYS A 758 -5.01 -0.26 -2.03
N LEU A 759 -5.54 0.58 -2.94
CA LEU A 759 -5.78 0.23 -4.34
C LEU A 759 -5.11 1.28 -5.21
N VAL A 760 -3.98 0.94 -5.84
CA VAL A 760 -3.16 1.88 -6.60
C VAL A 760 -2.91 1.41 -8.01
N PRO A 761 -2.83 2.32 -9.00
CA PRO A 761 -2.43 1.96 -10.35
C PRO A 761 -0.93 1.68 -10.41
N PHE A 762 -0.55 0.69 -11.21
CA PHE A 762 0.83 0.25 -11.31
C PHE A 762 1.27 0.00 -12.77
N ILE A 763 2.58 0.04 -12.95
CA ILE A 763 3.29 -0.30 -14.19
C ILE A 763 4.38 -1.29 -13.83
N ASN A 764 4.34 -2.49 -14.41
CA ASN A 764 5.36 -3.52 -14.23
C ASN A 764 5.87 -3.99 -15.61
N GLU A 765 6.99 -3.45 -16.01
CA GLU A 765 7.67 -3.80 -17.24
C GLU A 765 9.05 -4.38 -16.91
N LEU A 766 9.30 -5.61 -17.31
CA LEU A 766 10.62 -6.24 -17.24
C LEU A 766 11.40 -5.98 -18.53
N PRO A 767 12.72 -5.70 -18.46
CA PRO A 767 13.57 -5.56 -19.64
C PRO A 767 13.57 -6.86 -20.45
N ARG A 768 13.34 -6.75 -21.78
CA ARG A 768 13.20 -7.91 -22.67
C ARG A 768 14.52 -8.64 -22.98
N ASP A 769 15.64 -7.98 -22.75
CA ASP A 769 16.99 -8.49 -22.99
C ASP A 769 17.52 -9.33 -21.81
N THR A 770 16.73 -9.57 -20.78
CA THR A 770 17.11 -10.31 -19.58
C THR A 770 16.77 -11.81 -19.69
N GLU A 771 17.55 -12.65 -19.04
CA GLU A 771 17.28 -14.10 -18.93
C GLU A 771 15.99 -14.33 -18.12
N LEU A 772 15.74 -13.53 -17.07
CA LEU A 772 14.51 -13.58 -16.30
C LEU A 772 13.28 -13.35 -17.19
N TYR A 773 13.34 -12.38 -18.11
CA TYR A 773 12.24 -12.17 -19.06
C TYR A 773 12.01 -13.39 -19.94
N ARG A 774 13.08 -14.00 -20.50
CA ARG A 774 13.00 -15.19 -21.35
C ARG A 774 12.38 -16.39 -20.64
N LEU A 775 12.70 -16.58 -19.35
CA LEU A 775 12.12 -17.65 -18.53
C LEU A 775 10.65 -17.42 -18.19
N MET A 776 10.20 -16.16 -18.17
CA MET A 776 8.85 -15.80 -17.73
C MET A 776 7.89 -15.54 -18.90
N THR A 777 8.37 -15.16 -20.08
CA THR A 777 7.52 -14.88 -21.26
C THR A 777 6.80 -16.12 -21.75
N THR A 778 5.55 -15.96 -22.18
CA THR A 778 4.74 -17.00 -22.86
C THR A 778 4.55 -16.73 -24.34
N LYS A 779 5.14 -15.61 -24.85
CA LYS A 779 4.98 -15.23 -26.25
C LYS A 779 5.80 -16.16 -27.16
N PRO A 780 5.17 -16.77 -28.19
CA PRO A 780 5.90 -17.56 -29.17
C PRO A 780 7.01 -16.74 -29.87
N GLY A 781 8.21 -17.27 -29.91
CA GLY A 781 9.38 -16.62 -30.52
C GLY A 781 10.25 -15.77 -29.58
N GLU A 782 9.73 -15.31 -28.44
CA GLU A 782 10.52 -14.56 -27.46
C GLU A 782 11.29 -15.48 -26.49
N GLN A 783 10.90 -16.75 -26.36
CA GLN A 783 11.59 -17.75 -25.51
C GLN A 783 12.93 -18.23 -26.09
N ASN A 784 13.12 -18.12 -27.41
CA ASN A 784 14.28 -18.62 -28.14
C ASN A 784 15.18 -17.49 -28.73
N ALA A 785 14.87 -16.23 -28.45
CA ALA A 785 15.62 -15.06 -28.91
C ALA A 785 16.68 -14.59 -27.83
#